data_0cb0c977b1846e2478a52b909deaa4c0
#
_entry.id   0cb0c977b1846e2478a52b909deaa4c0
#
_cell.length_a   1.000
_cell.length_b   1.000
_cell.length_c   1.000
_cell.angle_alpha   90.00
_cell.angle_beta   90.00
_cell.angle_gamma   90.00
#
_symmetry.space_group_name_H-M   'P 1'
#
loop_
_entity.id
_entity.type
_entity.pdbx_description
1 polymer ?
#
loop_
_entity_poly.entity_id
_entity_poly.type
_entity_poly.pdbx_seq_one_letter_code
_entity_poly.pdbx_strand_id
1 'polypeptide(L)'
;MGKRGRAPYRILVGRFATATLLGALGFWINCHPIPLFSNIELVLGNTLILLCASRLGLAYTLWCAALTISGLAMTWGNFYIYLTYGLEALVVWQLRRRGWYLLYADFFYWCLIGMPLSALLIQQFFTIPTDYQLVTVVKQGFNGLLYTALASLIGLLLPAGWFRRIRQQPHVTRNFREKLVHAVLVMLSLVFMVSMLVASRNMVVTQQQLLASNLHERSAHLVHEYHRYLDYHQRVVSLAGQWFSNGIAPSQWQARLNQLHRQNTGFLTMLVADETGQVIAASPGQRLLDGASGLNVADRHYFTVPMNEHRPYLSDLLQGRGFGQDPIIAISAPIMGPEHRPIGIVEGSLDLAGIAADNDQSHWGDVTTVLTDATGRIVFASEGLRLNTLAKFEYQQLTQIEGSGLALMNIHSTSLSVGEYFYHQVALDQGWQLYVLLPYRPMAERMETYFLVSTALLVVGMLLAVLLTRQISAYLTAPLEFLAEKLTLSQGSEDPLSRLPALPRGSASEIRTLFDELDTNRIALKAYQDSLEQLVTTRTAQLEAANQKLAQQAHQDGLTGAYNRRYFDLSFEVARQHCVRSGSRLALALIDIDHFKSINDTHGHLVGDECLKNLVSLIRRYFGRKLDLLARYGGEEFVLLLPQSDADEVLRRLESLRRTVAQSAVSESADGEPLYITISIGVLVTHPQYSSQQSDWLMAADGALYQAKSGGRNRLCRAETDDQSQPIQDIV
;
A
#
# COMPACT_ATOMS: atom_id res chain seq x y z
N MET A 1 20.95 -50.74 44.61
CA MET A 1 19.67 -50.77 43.83
C MET A 1 18.98 -49.43 43.65
N GLY A 2 19.62 -48.26 43.66
CA GLY A 2 18.93 -46.92 43.72
C GLY A 2 19.10 -45.99 42.53
N LYS A 3 19.90 -46.26 41.52
CA LYS A 3 20.23 -45.30 40.46
C LYS A 3 19.55 -45.55 39.07
N ARG A 4 19.01 -46.73 38.80
CA ARG A 4 18.38 -47.08 37.51
C ARG A 4 16.93 -46.56 37.33
N GLY A 5 16.17 -46.31 38.43
CA GLY A 5 14.78 -45.86 38.36
C GLY A 5 14.59 -44.35 38.20
N ARG A 6 15.61 -43.50 38.54
CA ARG A 6 15.48 -42.01 38.49
C ARG A 6 15.72 -41.40 37.13
N ALA A 7 16.42 -42.06 36.20
CA ALA A 7 16.73 -41.55 34.91
C ALA A 7 15.48 -41.44 33.97
N PRO A 8 14.61 -42.45 33.82
CA PRO A 8 13.42 -42.37 33.01
C PRO A 8 12.42 -41.34 33.50
N TYR A 9 12.25 -41.17 34.82
CA TYR A 9 11.35 -40.19 35.43
C TYR A 9 11.79 -38.75 35.18
N ARG A 10 13.11 -38.43 35.28
CA ARG A 10 13.64 -37.09 35.00
C ARG A 10 13.47 -36.73 33.50
N ILE A 11 13.57 -37.69 32.59
CA ILE A 11 13.32 -37.46 31.17
C ILE A 11 11.86 -37.20 30.87
N LEU A 12 10.94 -37.93 31.51
CA LEU A 12 9.49 -37.76 31.40
C LEU A 12 9.04 -36.40 31.89
N VAL A 13 9.49 -35.99 33.07
CA VAL A 13 9.22 -34.66 33.68
C VAL A 13 9.79 -33.57 32.79
N GLY A 14 11.01 -33.73 32.27
CA GLY A 14 11.62 -32.75 31.36
C GLY A 14 10.84 -32.55 30.05
N ARG A 15 10.28 -33.64 29.47
CA ARG A 15 9.44 -33.56 28.29
C ARG A 15 8.12 -32.83 28.52
N PHE A 16 7.47 -33.18 29.64
CA PHE A 16 6.22 -32.53 30.01
C PHE A 16 6.41 -31.04 30.32
N ALA A 17 7.44 -30.71 31.08
CA ALA A 17 7.80 -29.31 31.39
C ALA A 17 8.10 -28.51 30.09
N THR A 18 8.83 -29.10 29.14
CA THR A 18 9.10 -28.45 27.85
C THR A 18 7.83 -28.21 27.04
N ALA A 19 6.95 -29.24 26.94
CA ALA A 19 5.69 -29.10 26.23
C ALA A 19 4.77 -28.05 26.85
N THR A 20 4.72 -28.00 28.19
CA THR A 20 3.93 -26.99 28.93
C THR A 20 4.48 -25.59 28.72
N LEU A 21 5.80 -25.41 28.78
CA LEU A 21 6.44 -24.12 28.59
C LEU A 21 6.25 -23.60 27.15
N LEU A 22 6.42 -24.48 26.15
CA LEU A 22 6.14 -24.12 24.76
C LEU A 22 4.67 -23.81 24.55
N GLY A 23 3.77 -24.61 25.15
CA GLY A 23 2.33 -24.39 25.07
C GLY A 23 1.89 -23.06 25.73
N ALA A 24 2.43 -22.75 26.90
CA ALA A 24 2.12 -21.48 27.61
C ALA A 24 2.66 -20.26 26.83
N LEU A 25 3.86 -20.36 26.26
CA LEU A 25 4.39 -19.31 25.40
C LEU A 25 3.56 -19.16 24.13
N GLY A 26 3.14 -20.27 23.51
CA GLY A 26 2.24 -20.28 22.36
C GLY A 26 0.87 -19.67 22.68
N PHE A 27 0.31 -19.98 23.84
CA PHE A 27 -0.89 -19.34 24.34
C PHE A 27 -0.76 -17.82 24.39
N TRP A 28 0.31 -17.33 25.04
CA TRP A 28 0.54 -15.89 25.18
C TRP A 28 0.69 -15.19 23.81
N ILE A 29 1.45 -15.79 22.88
CA ILE A 29 1.59 -15.25 21.51
C ILE A 29 0.24 -15.22 20.79
N ASN A 30 -0.58 -16.26 20.91
CA ASN A 30 -1.87 -16.35 20.25
C ASN A 30 -2.96 -15.47 20.88
N CYS A 31 -2.77 -15.00 22.11
CA CYS A 31 -3.61 -13.95 22.69
C CYS A 31 -3.34 -12.57 22.07
N HIS A 32 -2.23 -12.41 21.34
CA HIS A 32 -1.83 -11.16 20.70
C HIS A 32 -1.48 -11.40 19.21
N PRO A 33 -2.46 -11.81 18.39
CA PRO A 33 -2.21 -12.01 16.97
C PRO A 33 -1.83 -10.69 16.31
N ILE A 34 -0.99 -10.73 15.30
CA ILE A 34 -0.54 -9.53 14.58
C ILE A 34 -1.57 -9.19 13.52
N PRO A 35 -2.31 -8.06 13.65
CA PRO A 35 -3.26 -7.65 12.64
C PRO A 35 -2.51 -7.18 11.37
N LEU A 36 -2.97 -7.62 10.21
CA LEU A 36 -2.49 -7.16 8.91
C LEU A 36 -3.41 -6.12 8.30
N PHE A 37 -4.64 -6.50 8.04
CA PHE A 37 -5.72 -5.63 7.56
C PHE A 37 -7.06 -6.36 7.65
N SER A 38 -8.14 -5.60 7.77
CA SER A 38 -9.49 -6.18 7.96
C SER A 38 -9.47 -7.24 9.07
N ASN A 39 -10.00 -8.41 8.80
CA ASN A 39 -10.01 -9.55 9.71
C ASN A 39 -8.83 -10.52 9.48
N ILE A 40 -7.77 -10.09 8.78
CA ILE A 40 -6.61 -10.93 8.54
C ILE A 40 -5.55 -10.67 9.60
N GLU A 41 -5.30 -11.70 10.38
CA GLU A 41 -4.34 -11.72 11.49
C GLU A 41 -3.31 -12.84 11.28
N LEU A 42 -2.07 -12.59 11.69
CA LEU A 42 -1.01 -13.60 11.71
C LEU A 42 -0.98 -14.31 13.05
N VAL A 43 -1.06 -15.63 12.98
CA VAL A 43 -1.02 -16.54 14.11
C VAL A 43 0.36 -17.18 14.19
N LEU A 44 1.21 -16.74 15.12
CA LEU A 44 2.58 -17.23 15.23
C LEU A 44 2.79 -18.24 16.35
N GLY A 45 1.89 -18.33 17.33
CA GLY A 45 2.01 -19.24 18.47
C GLY A 45 2.03 -20.72 18.05
N ASN A 46 1.34 -21.08 16.98
CA ASN A 46 1.29 -22.46 16.45
C ASN A 46 2.66 -22.97 15.97
N THR A 47 3.64 -22.08 15.71
CA THR A 47 5.06 -22.44 15.54
C THR A 47 5.56 -23.39 16.60
N LEU A 48 5.14 -23.18 17.86
CA LEU A 48 5.60 -23.95 19.01
C LEU A 48 4.93 -25.32 19.08
N ILE A 49 3.71 -25.47 18.58
CA ILE A 49 3.03 -26.78 18.39
C ILE A 49 3.86 -27.63 17.43
N LEU A 50 4.22 -27.06 16.28
CA LEU A 50 4.96 -27.78 15.25
C LEU A 50 6.41 -28.07 15.65
N LEU A 51 7.04 -27.18 16.39
CA LEU A 51 8.34 -27.45 16.98
C LEU A 51 8.26 -28.63 17.97
N CYS A 52 7.21 -28.68 18.79
CA CYS A 52 6.93 -29.79 19.68
C CYS A 52 6.67 -31.09 18.90
N ALA A 53 5.83 -31.06 17.84
CA ALA A 53 5.54 -32.18 16.96
C ALA A 53 6.79 -32.74 16.27
N SER A 54 7.78 -31.88 15.98
CA SER A 54 9.03 -32.29 15.34
C SER A 54 10.01 -33.01 16.27
N ARG A 55 9.87 -32.88 17.58
CA ARG A 55 10.84 -33.29 18.58
C ARG A 55 10.30 -34.25 19.63
N LEU A 56 9.03 -34.09 20.03
CA LEU A 56 8.41 -34.83 21.14
C LEU A 56 7.39 -35.86 20.63
N GLY A 57 6.86 -36.66 21.57
CA GLY A 57 5.82 -37.64 21.30
C GLY A 57 4.44 -37.03 21.18
N LEU A 58 3.48 -37.79 20.64
CA LEU A 58 2.12 -37.35 20.35
C LEU A 58 1.42 -36.69 21.54
N ALA A 59 1.43 -37.34 22.72
CA ALA A 59 0.77 -36.83 23.91
C ALA A 59 1.26 -35.43 24.32
N TYR A 60 2.59 -35.18 24.23
CA TYR A 60 3.18 -33.86 24.53
C TYR A 60 2.85 -32.83 23.48
N THR A 61 2.79 -33.25 22.21
CA THR A 61 2.38 -32.38 21.10
C THR A 61 0.93 -31.93 21.25
N LEU A 62 0.03 -32.88 21.54
CA LEU A 62 -1.39 -32.56 21.76
C LEU A 62 -1.60 -31.70 23.02
N TRP A 63 -0.82 -31.92 24.09
CA TRP A 63 -0.85 -31.06 25.28
C TRP A 63 -0.39 -29.64 24.96
N CYS A 64 0.71 -29.50 24.24
CA CYS A 64 1.19 -28.21 23.76
C CYS A 64 0.15 -27.52 22.86
N ALA A 65 -0.46 -28.27 21.94
CA ALA A 65 -1.51 -27.79 21.05
C ALA A 65 -2.74 -27.31 21.82
N ALA A 66 -3.22 -28.09 22.79
CA ALA A 66 -4.37 -27.71 23.62
C ALA A 66 -4.14 -26.36 24.32
N LEU A 67 -2.97 -26.15 24.92
CA LEU A 67 -2.61 -24.88 25.56
C LEU A 67 -2.50 -23.74 24.55
N THR A 68 -1.78 -23.94 23.45
CA THR A 68 -1.54 -22.88 22.45
C THR A 68 -2.84 -22.43 21.77
N ILE A 69 -3.70 -23.39 21.39
CA ILE A 69 -4.97 -23.11 20.71
C ILE A 69 -5.95 -22.42 21.66
N SER A 70 -5.87 -22.64 22.97
CA SER A 70 -6.70 -21.93 23.95
C SER A 70 -6.55 -20.41 23.86
N GLY A 71 -5.34 -19.91 23.62
CA GLY A 71 -5.12 -18.47 23.40
C GLY A 71 -5.91 -17.94 22.22
N LEU A 72 -5.89 -18.67 21.12
CA LEU A 72 -6.62 -18.30 19.91
C LEU A 72 -8.14 -18.44 20.08
N ALA A 73 -8.58 -19.49 20.82
CA ALA A 73 -9.99 -19.69 21.14
C ALA A 73 -10.57 -18.54 21.97
N MET A 74 -9.77 -18.01 22.90
CA MET A 74 -10.18 -16.83 23.70
C MET A 74 -10.26 -15.57 22.84
N THR A 75 -9.31 -15.36 21.92
CA THR A 75 -9.26 -14.18 21.08
C THR A 75 -10.38 -14.16 20.04
N TRP A 76 -10.64 -15.29 19.39
CA TRP A 76 -11.63 -15.39 18.32
C TRP A 76 -13.04 -15.83 18.80
N GLY A 77 -13.21 -16.19 20.07
CA GLY A 77 -14.49 -16.66 20.61
C GLY A 77 -15.00 -17.95 19.95
N ASN A 78 -14.12 -18.75 19.38
CA ASN A 78 -14.45 -19.86 18.49
C ASN A 78 -13.72 -21.14 18.90
N PHE A 79 -14.47 -22.20 19.22
CA PHE A 79 -13.92 -23.50 19.63
C PHE A 79 -13.66 -24.48 18.46
N TYR A 80 -14.18 -24.23 17.27
CA TYR A 80 -13.96 -25.09 16.12
C TYR A 80 -12.50 -25.12 15.65
N ILE A 81 -11.73 -24.12 16.03
CA ILE A 81 -10.29 -24.06 15.77
C ILE A 81 -9.51 -25.23 16.41
N TYR A 82 -10.01 -25.81 17.50
CA TYR A 82 -9.40 -27.00 18.09
C TYR A 82 -9.47 -28.20 17.13
N LEU A 83 -10.51 -28.30 16.32
CA LEU A 83 -10.63 -29.37 15.34
C LEU A 83 -9.59 -29.17 14.23
N THR A 84 -9.47 -27.97 13.69
CA THR A 84 -8.53 -27.69 12.59
C THR A 84 -7.08 -27.79 13.04
N TYR A 85 -6.67 -27.05 14.05
CA TYR A 85 -5.27 -27.03 14.49
C TYR A 85 -4.88 -28.23 15.36
N GLY A 86 -5.84 -28.86 16.04
CA GLY A 86 -5.62 -30.13 16.75
C GLY A 86 -5.36 -31.27 15.80
N LEU A 87 -6.12 -31.35 14.70
CA LEU A 87 -5.93 -32.32 13.63
C LEU A 87 -4.62 -32.08 12.87
N GLU A 88 -4.24 -30.81 12.63
CA GLU A 88 -2.93 -30.44 12.11
C GLU A 88 -1.80 -31.01 12.96
N ALA A 89 -1.83 -30.76 14.25
CA ALA A 89 -0.81 -31.27 15.19
C ALA A 89 -0.66 -32.79 15.12
N LEU A 90 -1.79 -33.51 15.00
CA LEU A 90 -1.83 -34.97 14.88
C LEU A 90 -1.23 -35.43 13.54
N VAL A 91 -1.72 -34.89 12.42
CA VAL A 91 -1.33 -35.33 11.06
C VAL A 91 0.14 -34.99 10.81
N VAL A 92 0.56 -33.77 11.14
CA VAL A 92 1.96 -33.33 10.99
C VAL A 92 2.88 -34.20 11.86
N TRP A 93 2.51 -34.49 13.11
CA TRP A 93 3.27 -35.40 13.95
C TRP A 93 3.41 -36.80 13.31
N GLN A 94 2.32 -37.34 12.76
CA GLN A 94 2.32 -38.67 12.07
C GLN A 94 3.23 -38.67 10.85
N LEU A 95 3.13 -37.68 9.98
CA LEU A 95 3.96 -37.55 8.77
C LEU A 95 5.43 -37.31 9.13
N ARG A 96 5.71 -36.54 10.15
CA ARG A 96 7.06 -36.35 10.69
C ARG A 96 7.68 -37.66 11.15
N ARG A 97 6.90 -38.50 11.83
CA ARG A 97 7.34 -39.82 12.26
C ARG A 97 7.68 -40.76 11.07
N ARG A 98 7.01 -40.59 9.93
CA ARG A 98 7.31 -41.28 8.67
C ARG A 98 8.50 -40.65 7.91
N GLY A 99 9.16 -39.65 8.44
CA GLY A 99 10.34 -39.03 7.83
C GLY A 99 10.07 -37.81 6.96
N TRP A 100 8.82 -37.35 6.84
CA TRP A 100 8.53 -36.15 6.04
C TRP A 100 9.17 -34.90 6.67
N TYR A 101 9.54 -33.93 5.83
CA TYR A 101 9.90 -32.60 6.33
C TYR A 101 8.70 -31.88 6.91
N LEU A 102 8.93 -31.04 7.91
CA LEU A 102 7.87 -30.33 8.60
C LEU A 102 7.03 -29.50 7.62
N LEU A 103 7.68 -28.73 6.76
CA LEU A 103 7.03 -27.88 5.78
C LEU A 103 6.16 -28.67 4.78
N TYR A 104 6.65 -29.82 4.29
CA TYR A 104 5.88 -30.64 3.36
C TYR A 104 4.70 -31.35 4.04
N ALA A 105 4.90 -31.79 5.29
CA ALA A 105 3.84 -32.43 6.07
C ALA A 105 2.68 -31.47 6.32
N ASP A 106 3.00 -30.23 6.64
CA ASP A 106 2.01 -29.22 6.92
C ASP A 106 1.34 -28.65 5.67
N PHE A 107 2.11 -28.41 4.59
CA PHE A 107 1.55 -28.07 3.30
C PHE A 107 0.53 -29.12 2.82
N PHE A 108 0.87 -30.40 2.94
CA PHE A 108 -0.04 -31.49 2.61
C PHE A 108 -1.31 -31.47 3.47
N TYR A 109 -1.14 -31.22 4.77
CA TYR A 109 -2.29 -31.09 5.69
C TYR A 109 -3.20 -29.93 5.26
N TRP A 110 -2.67 -28.75 5.06
CA TRP A 110 -3.48 -27.56 4.71
C TRP A 110 -4.16 -27.70 3.36
N CYS A 111 -3.48 -28.20 2.32
CA CYS A 111 -4.09 -28.36 1.01
C CYS A 111 -5.22 -29.40 0.97
N LEU A 112 -5.05 -30.55 1.64
CA LEU A 112 -5.98 -31.67 1.52
C LEU A 112 -6.99 -31.80 2.67
N ILE A 113 -6.68 -31.26 3.83
CA ILE A 113 -7.51 -31.45 5.02
C ILE A 113 -7.87 -30.10 5.64
N GLY A 114 -6.91 -29.27 5.96
CA GLY A 114 -7.09 -28.05 6.75
C GLY A 114 -7.98 -27.01 6.07
N MET A 115 -7.68 -26.63 4.82
CA MET A 115 -8.51 -25.68 4.07
C MET A 115 -9.91 -26.23 3.76
N PRO A 116 -10.09 -27.47 3.23
CA PRO A 116 -11.41 -28.03 3.02
C PRO A 116 -12.23 -28.13 4.32
N LEU A 117 -11.61 -28.55 5.42
CA LEU A 117 -12.26 -28.61 6.73
C LEU A 117 -12.67 -27.23 7.22
N SER A 118 -11.78 -26.24 7.09
CA SER A 118 -12.09 -24.86 7.45
C SER A 118 -13.24 -24.30 6.62
N ALA A 119 -13.29 -24.58 5.32
CA ALA A 119 -14.39 -24.17 4.45
C ALA A 119 -15.74 -24.79 4.90
N LEU A 120 -15.74 -26.09 5.21
CA LEU A 120 -16.94 -26.77 5.72
C LEU A 120 -17.41 -26.19 7.06
N LEU A 121 -16.49 -25.94 8.00
CA LEU A 121 -16.82 -25.37 9.30
C LEU A 121 -17.36 -23.94 9.18
N ILE A 122 -16.77 -23.12 8.30
CA ILE A 122 -17.24 -21.75 8.03
C ILE A 122 -18.65 -21.80 7.47
N GLN A 123 -18.91 -22.65 6.50
CA GLN A 123 -20.22 -22.76 5.86
C GLN A 123 -21.34 -23.23 6.83
N GLN A 124 -20.99 -24.12 7.77
CA GLN A 124 -22.00 -24.72 8.68
C GLN A 124 -22.27 -23.87 9.93
N PHE A 125 -21.27 -23.19 10.44
CA PHE A 125 -21.34 -22.58 11.76
C PHE A 125 -21.19 -21.07 11.80
N PHE A 126 -20.85 -20.44 10.66
CA PHE A 126 -20.64 -19.01 10.60
C PHE A 126 -21.47 -18.37 9.49
N THR A 127 -22.06 -17.22 9.80
CA THR A 127 -22.78 -16.38 8.83
C THR A 127 -21.82 -15.43 8.10
N ILE A 128 -20.72 -15.98 7.55
CA ILE A 128 -19.78 -15.18 6.77
C ILE A 128 -20.28 -15.10 5.33
N PRO A 129 -20.38 -13.91 4.73
CA PRO A 129 -20.73 -13.76 3.32
C PRO A 129 -19.84 -14.62 2.41
N THR A 130 -20.41 -15.18 1.35
CA THR A 130 -19.72 -16.11 0.44
C THR A 130 -18.41 -15.54 -0.11
N ASP A 131 -18.40 -14.21 -0.36
CA ASP A 131 -17.25 -13.49 -0.91
C ASP A 131 -16.02 -13.52 0.02
N TYR A 132 -16.25 -13.53 1.35
CA TYR A 132 -15.19 -13.56 2.37
C TYR A 132 -14.73 -14.96 2.78
N GLN A 133 -15.50 -16.00 2.42
CA GLN A 133 -15.18 -17.39 2.81
C GLN A 133 -13.86 -17.84 2.22
N LEU A 134 -13.62 -17.56 0.93
CA LEU A 134 -12.39 -17.96 0.24
C LEU A 134 -11.17 -17.32 0.87
N VAL A 135 -11.22 -16.02 1.15
CA VAL A 135 -10.12 -15.28 1.78
C VAL A 135 -9.81 -15.84 3.15
N THR A 136 -10.85 -16.12 3.95
CA THR A 136 -10.71 -16.69 5.29
C THR A 136 -10.06 -18.07 5.26
N VAL A 137 -10.43 -18.93 4.31
CA VAL A 137 -9.84 -20.27 4.14
C VAL A 137 -8.37 -20.18 3.69
N VAL A 138 -8.09 -19.36 2.70
CA VAL A 138 -6.72 -19.14 2.18
C VAL A 138 -5.81 -18.55 3.25
N LYS A 139 -6.32 -17.61 4.07
CA LYS A 139 -5.64 -17.06 5.25
C LYS A 139 -5.17 -18.15 6.20
N GLN A 140 -6.02 -19.15 6.49
CA GLN A 140 -5.66 -20.25 7.38
C GLN A 140 -4.48 -21.07 6.83
N GLY A 141 -4.53 -21.41 5.54
CA GLY A 141 -3.44 -22.11 4.87
C GLY A 141 -2.15 -21.29 4.82
N PHE A 142 -2.26 -19.98 4.55
CA PHE A 142 -1.12 -19.08 4.58
C PHE A 142 -0.47 -19.00 5.96
N ASN A 143 -1.26 -18.84 7.02
CA ASN A 143 -0.77 -18.88 8.40
C ASN A 143 -0.08 -20.22 8.71
N GLY A 144 -0.63 -21.35 8.22
CA GLY A 144 -0.03 -22.67 8.33
C GLY A 144 1.39 -22.72 7.79
N LEU A 145 1.56 -22.31 6.54
CA LEU A 145 2.87 -22.28 5.89
C LEU A 145 3.85 -21.35 6.62
N LEU A 146 3.36 -20.22 7.12
CA LEU A 146 4.13 -19.22 7.83
C LEU A 146 4.75 -19.79 9.12
N TYR A 147 3.93 -20.21 10.05
CA TYR A 147 4.44 -20.68 11.33
C TYR A 147 5.22 -21.99 11.17
N THR A 148 4.94 -22.78 10.12
CA THR A 148 5.73 -23.97 9.79
C THR A 148 7.10 -23.63 9.24
N ALA A 149 7.22 -22.63 8.37
CA ALA A 149 8.51 -22.14 7.92
C ALA A 149 9.34 -21.64 9.10
N LEU A 150 8.71 -20.87 10.01
CA LEU A 150 9.35 -20.37 11.23
C LEU A 150 9.77 -21.53 12.16
N ALA A 151 8.92 -22.53 12.37
CA ALA A 151 9.26 -23.72 13.16
C ALA A 151 10.42 -24.50 12.55
N SER A 152 10.47 -24.60 11.22
CA SER A 152 11.54 -25.24 10.48
C SER A 152 12.86 -24.48 10.60
N LEU A 153 12.82 -23.14 10.51
CA LEU A 153 13.98 -22.28 10.69
C LEU A 153 14.54 -22.38 12.12
N ILE A 154 13.67 -22.24 13.14
CA ILE A 154 14.05 -22.44 14.54
C ILE A 154 14.65 -23.81 14.74
N GLY A 155 14.04 -24.84 14.14
CA GLY A 155 14.55 -26.21 14.19
C GLY A 155 15.93 -26.41 13.55
N LEU A 156 16.28 -25.60 12.54
CA LEU A 156 17.61 -25.57 11.90
C LEU A 156 18.64 -24.83 12.75
N LEU A 157 18.25 -23.72 13.37
CA LEU A 157 19.15 -22.85 14.15
C LEU A 157 19.43 -23.39 15.55
N LEU A 158 18.51 -24.13 16.15
CA LEU A 158 18.68 -24.69 17.49
C LEU A 158 19.79 -25.74 17.54
N PRO A 159 20.74 -25.63 18.48
CA PRO A 159 21.82 -26.58 18.64
C PRO A 159 21.29 -28.01 18.80
N ALA A 160 21.90 -28.96 18.09
CA ALA A 160 21.49 -30.37 18.14
C ALA A 160 21.47 -30.98 19.54
N GLY A 161 22.25 -30.40 20.45
CA GLY A 161 22.33 -30.82 21.86
C GLY A 161 21.13 -30.48 22.72
N TRP A 162 20.40 -29.38 22.40
CA TRP A 162 19.33 -28.84 23.27
C TRP A 162 18.19 -29.82 23.54
N PHE A 163 17.76 -30.58 22.52
CA PHE A 163 16.69 -31.58 22.64
C PHE A 163 17.19 -33.02 22.67
N ARG A 164 18.50 -33.24 22.66
CA ARG A 164 19.08 -34.59 22.50
C ARG A 164 18.60 -35.57 23.55
N ARG A 165 18.45 -35.11 24.81
CA ARG A 165 18.03 -35.94 25.95
C ARG A 165 16.53 -36.20 26.03
N ILE A 166 15.71 -35.29 25.46
CA ILE A 166 14.25 -35.36 25.57
C ILE A 166 13.57 -35.76 24.27
N ARG A 167 14.33 -35.87 23.17
CA ARG A 167 13.80 -36.21 21.84
C ARG A 167 13.21 -37.61 21.79
N GLN A 168 12.01 -37.74 21.24
CA GLN A 168 11.35 -39.03 20.98
C GLN A 168 11.26 -39.41 19.50
N GLN A 169 11.35 -38.45 18.62
CA GLN A 169 11.31 -38.69 17.17
C GLN A 169 12.61 -39.36 16.68
N PRO A 170 12.54 -40.35 15.80
CA PRO A 170 13.72 -40.98 15.22
C PRO A 170 14.58 -39.96 14.48
N HIS A 171 15.90 -40.17 14.54
CA HIS A 171 16.82 -39.39 13.72
C HIS A 171 16.83 -39.95 12.31
N VAL A 172 16.11 -39.31 11.39
CA VAL A 172 16.21 -39.65 9.98
C VAL A 172 17.47 -39.00 9.44
N THR A 173 18.46 -39.82 9.09
CA THR A 173 19.63 -39.35 8.32
C THR A 173 19.16 -38.97 6.94
N ARG A 174 19.44 -37.79 6.50
CA ARG A 174 18.99 -37.27 5.20
C ARG A 174 20.20 -36.85 4.36
N ASN A 175 20.05 -37.08 3.06
CA ASN A 175 21.05 -36.70 2.09
C ASN A 175 21.24 -35.16 2.07
N PHE A 176 22.42 -34.72 1.73
CA PHE A 176 22.77 -33.28 1.65
C PHE A 176 21.83 -32.52 0.72
N ARG A 177 21.48 -33.14 -0.42
CA ARG A 177 20.53 -32.63 -1.39
C ARG A 177 19.19 -32.24 -0.76
N GLU A 178 18.58 -33.13 0.02
CA GLU A 178 17.29 -32.87 0.67
C GLU A 178 17.39 -31.75 1.70
N LYS A 179 18.49 -31.68 2.44
CA LYS A 179 18.73 -30.61 3.42
C LYS A 179 18.86 -29.26 2.74
N LEU A 180 19.59 -29.21 1.61
CA LEU A 180 19.81 -27.98 0.85
C LEU A 180 18.49 -27.46 0.27
N VAL A 181 17.71 -28.33 -0.39
CA VAL A 181 16.39 -27.96 -0.93
C VAL A 181 15.46 -27.43 0.17
N HIS A 182 15.44 -28.12 1.31
CA HIS A 182 14.62 -27.68 2.44
C HIS A 182 15.08 -26.34 3.04
N ALA A 183 16.38 -26.13 3.20
CA ALA A 183 16.92 -24.88 3.73
C ALA A 183 16.61 -23.68 2.81
N VAL A 184 16.81 -23.86 1.49
CA VAL A 184 16.48 -22.82 0.50
C VAL A 184 14.99 -22.53 0.49
N LEU A 185 14.15 -23.57 0.54
CA LEU A 185 12.70 -23.41 0.56
C LEU A 185 12.23 -22.63 1.82
N VAL A 186 12.76 -22.99 2.99
CA VAL A 186 12.43 -22.29 4.24
C VAL A 186 12.88 -20.83 4.19
N MET A 187 14.07 -20.57 3.67
CA MET A 187 14.61 -19.21 3.54
C MET A 187 13.78 -18.37 2.55
N LEU A 188 13.46 -18.93 1.39
CA LEU A 188 12.60 -18.27 0.41
C LEU A 188 11.20 -18.01 0.95
N SER A 189 10.58 -19.00 1.62
CA SER A 189 9.28 -18.82 2.27
C SER A 189 9.29 -17.65 3.24
N LEU A 190 10.33 -17.55 4.06
CA LEU A 190 10.46 -16.45 5.03
C LEU A 190 10.65 -15.09 4.35
N VAL A 191 11.53 -15.02 3.34
CA VAL A 191 11.77 -13.77 2.60
C VAL A 191 10.51 -13.30 1.88
N PHE A 192 9.83 -14.18 1.15
CA PHE A 192 8.58 -13.86 0.48
C PHE A 192 7.52 -13.38 1.45
N MET A 193 7.42 -14.02 2.59
CA MET A 193 6.44 -13.71 3.61
C MET A 193 6.70 -12.36 4.27
N VAL A 194 7.95 -12.07 4.64
CA VAL A 194 8.33 -10.75 5.16
C VAL A 194 8.08 -9.68 4.10
N SER A 195 8.43 -9.96 2.84
CA SER A 195 8.15 -9.06 1.72
C SER A 195 6.65 -8.81 1.55
N MET A 196 5.82 -9.85 1.61
CA MET A 196 4.37 -9.72 1.54
C MET A 196 3.79 -8.93 2.71
N LEU A 197 4.30 -9.16 3.92
CA LEU A 197 3.89 -8.42 5.12
C LEU A 197 4.22 -6.94 5.00
N VAL A 198 5.43 -6.62 4.55
CA VAL A 198 5.86 -5.22 4.33
C VAL A 198 5.04 -4.58 3.21
N ALA A 199 4.85 -5.29 2.10
CA ALA A 199 4.07 -4.79 0.97
C ALA A 199 2.59 -4.57 1.37
N SER A 200 1.98 -5.51 2.09
CA SER A 200 0.62 -5.39 2.59
C SER A 200 0.48 -4.18 3.54
N ARG A 201 1.38 -4.04 4.50
CA ARG A 201 1.37 -2.89 5.42
C ARG A 201 1.54 -1.57 4.68
N ASN A 202 2.50 -1.49 3.76
CA ASN A 202 2.71 -0.27 2.97
C ASN A 202 1.49 0.07 2.11
N MET A 203 0.85 -0.94 1.52
CA MET A 203 -0.38 -0.76 0.75
C MET A 203 -1.51 -0.22 1.62
N VAL A 204 -1.73 -0.80 2.81
CA VAL A 204 -2.74 -0.30 3.77
C VAL A 204 -2.49 1.15 4.13
N VAL A 205 -1.28 1.47 4.55
CA VAL A 205 -0.92 2.84 4.95
C VAL A 205 -1.10 3.82 3.78
N THR A 206 -0.62 3.45 2.59
CA THR A 206 -0.75 4.31 1.40
C THR A 206 -2.22 4.53 1.02
N GLN A 207 -3.04 3.47 1.05
CA GLN A 207 -4.47 3.57 0.75
C GLN A 207 -5.20 4.43 1.80
N GLN A 208 -4.89 4.25 3.08
CA GLN A 208 -5.47 5.06 4.15
C GLN A 208 -5.11 6.53 4.02
N GLN A 209 -3.85 6.85 3.70
CA GLN A 209 -3.41 8.22 3.46
C GLN A 209 -4.11 8.86 2.25
N LEU A 210 -4.23 8.11 1.17
CA LEU A 210 -4.94 8.56 -0.04
C LEU A 210 -6.42 8.81 0.25
N LEU A 211 -7.06 7.91 0.99
CA LEU A 211 -8.46 8.07 1.39
C LEU A 211 -8.64 9.26 2.34
N ALA A 212 -7.72 9.46 3.28
CA ALA A 212 -7.76 10.59 4.20
C ALA A 212 -7.66 11.93 3.45
N SER A 213 -6.70 12.03 2.52
CA SER A 213 -6.55 13.25 1.72
C SER A 213 -7.78 13.51 0.84
N ASN A 214 -8.30 12.47 0.21
CA ASN A 214 -9.51 12.57 -0.60
C ASN A 214 -10.74 12.97 0.21
N LEU A 215 -10.96 12.37 1.39
CA LEU A 215 -12.06 12.74 2.27
C LEU A 215 -11.94 14.16 2.79
N HIS A 216 -10.71 14.57 3.14
CA HIS A 216 -10.45 15.94 3.61
C HIS A 216 -10.72 16.97 2.51
N GLU A 217 -10.20 16.76 1.31
CA GLU A 217 -10.40 17.66 0.17
C GLU A 217 -11.89 17.77 -0.20
N ARG A 218 -12.58 16.62 -0.24
CA ARG A 218 -14.02 16.56 -0.52
C ARG A 218 -14.84 17.25 0.56
N SER A 219 -14.48 17.03 1.83
CA SER A 219 -15.14 17.71 2.94
C SER A 219 -15.01 19.21 2.85
N ALA A 220 -13.81 19.71 2.53
CA ALA A 220 -13.56 21.13 2.37
C ALA A 220 -14.37 21.74 1.21
N HIS A 221 -14.46 21.02 0.10
CA HIS A 221 -15.29 21.43 -1.04
C HIS A 221 -16.77 21.49 -0.67
N LEU A 222 -17.29 20.45 -0.03
CA LEU A 222 -18.70 20.38 0.39
C LEU A 222 -19.03 21.50 1.39
N VAL A 223 -18.15 21.73 2.36
CA VAL A 223 -18.32 22.85 3.33
C VAL A 223 -18.40 24.18 2.61
N HIS A 224 -17.53 24.41 1.63
CA HIS A 224 -17.57 25.66 0.84
C HIS A 224 -18.88 25.79 0.05
N GLU A 225 -19.39 24.71 -0.53
CA GLU A 225 -20.66 24.71 -1.24
C GLU A 225 -21.84 24.95 -0.31
N TYR A 226 -21.87 24.31 0.86
CA TYR A 226 -22.88 24.55 1.88
C TYR A 226 -22.89 26.02 2.33
N HIS A 227 -21.73 26.59 2.66
CA HIS A 227 -21.65 28.00 3.03
C HIS A 227 -22.16 28.90 1.89
N ARG A 228 -21.71 28.65 0.66
CA ARG A 228 -22.13 29.43 -0.51
C ARG A 228 -23.64 29.34 -0.74
N TYR A 229 -24.22 28.15 -0.58
CA TYR A 229 -25.65 27.95 -0.70
C TYR A 229 -26.44 28.71 0.38
N LEU A 230 -26.06 28.55 1.64
CA LEU A 230 -26.70 29.23 2.75
C LEU A 230 -26.57 30.75 2.66
N ASP A 231 -25.38 31.24 2.39
CA ASP A 231 -25.08 32.67 2.23
C ASP A 231 -25.87 33.30 1.07
N TYR A 232 -26.01 32.58 -0.03
CA TYR A 232 -26.82 33.04 -1.16
C TYR A 232 -28.28 33.23 -0.73
N HIS A 233 -28.88 32.21 -0.15
CA HIS A 233 -30.28 32.21 0.23
C HIS A 233 -30.55 33.21 1.38
N GLN A 234 -29.61 33.35 2.33
CA GLN A 234 -29.69 34.36 3.40
C GLN A 234 -29.65 35.76 2.83
N ARG A 235 -28.81 36.03 1.84
CA ARG A 235 -28.79 37.30 1.12
C ARG A 235 -30.08 37.59 0.39
N VAL A 236 -30.64 36.56 -0.29
CA VAL A 236 -31.94 36.71 -0.99
C VAL A 236 -33.04 37.12 -0.02
N VAL A 237 -33.18 36.42 1.13
CA VAL A 237 -34.18 36.73 2.14
C VAL A 237 -33.95 38.12 2.77
N SER A 238 -32.67 38.46 3.06
CA SER A 238 -32.30 39.77 3.62
C SER A 238 -32.63 40.91 2.65
N LEU A 239 -32.33 40.74 1.36
CA LEU A 239 -32.74 41.71 0.31
C LEU A 239 -34.25 41.82 0.16
N ALA A 240 -34.95 40.68 0.25
CA ALA A 240 -36.41 40.65 0.23
C ALA A 240 -36.96 41.49 1.42
N GLY A 241 -36.46 41.31 2.63
CA GLY A 241 -36.81 42.09 3.79
C GLY A 241 -36.63 43.60 3.55
N GLN A 242 -35.48 44.00 2.95
CA GLN A 242 -35.24 45.40 2.57
C GLN A 242 -36.21 45.90 1.49
N TRP A 243 -36.55 45.07 0.49
CA TRP A 243 -37.50 45.48 -0.55
C TRP A 243 -38.91 45.70 0.01
N PHE A 244 -39.38 44.82 0.88
CA PHE A 244 -40.68 44.99 1.54
C PHE A 244 -40.65 46.18 2.52
N SER A 245 -39.51 46.55 3.08
CA SER A 245 -39.32 47.74 3.93
C SER A 245 -39.40 49.03 3.11
N ASN A 246 -38.95 49.05 1.85
CA ASN A 246 -38.82 50.25 1.01
C ASN A 246 -40.08 50.67 0.25
N GLY A 247 -41.26 50.59 0.85
CA GLY A 247 -42.46 51.23 0.35
C GLY A 247 -43.29 50.45 -0.68
N ILE A 248 -43.09 49.13 -0.81
CA ILE A 248 -43.99 48.29 -1.57
C ILE A 248 -45.30 48.19 -0.83
N ALA A 249 -46.39 48.57 -1.48
CA ALA A 249 -47.74 48.50 -0.88
C ALA A 249 -48.05 47.03 -0.48
N PRO A 250 -48.63 46.78 0.71
CA PRO A 250 -48.99 45.45 1.17
C PRO A 250 -49.85 44.62 0.15
N SER A 251 -50.65 45.30 -0.65
CA SER A 251 -51.41 44.66 -1.73
C SER A 251 -50.57 44.01 -2.84
N GLN A 252 -49.31 44.41 -2.98
CA GLN A 252 -48.39 43.87 -3.96
C GLN A 252 -47.47 42.77 -3.40
N TRP A 253 -47.45 42.51 -2.10
CA TRP A 253 -46.54 41.58 -1.43
C TRP A 253 -46.67 40.16 -1.94
N GLN A 254 -47.89 39.71 -2.12
CA GLN A 254 -48.13 38.37 -2.68
C GLN A 254 -47.54 38.19 -4.08
N ALA A 255 -47.74 39.16 -4.98
CA ALA A 255 -47.24 39.09 -6.36
C ALA A 255 -45.71 39.10 -6.39
N ARG A 256 -45.09 39.97 -5.55
CA ARG A 256 -43.65 40.07 -5.43
C ARG A 256 -43.01 38.83 -4.79
N LEU A 257 -43.62 38.27 -3.78
CA LEU A 257 -43.17 37.03 -3.15
C LEU A 257 -43.22 35.88 -4.14
N ASN A 258 -44.28 35.76 -4.94
CA ASN A 258 -44.40 34.74 -6.00
C ASN A 258 -43.31 34.90 -7.09
N GLN A 259 -42.94 36.14 -7.41
CA GLN A 259 -41.84 36.43 -8.35
C GLN A 259 -40.50 35.99 -7.77
N LEU A 260 -40.22 36.38 -6.54
CA LEU A 260 -38.99 36.08 -5.82
C LEU A 260 -38.78 34.57 -5.68
N HIS A 261 -39.83 33.85 -5.27
CA HIS A 261 -39.82 32.40 -5.12
C HIS A 261 -39.55 31.69 -6.44
N ARG A 262 -40.19 32.11 -7.56
CA ARG A 262 -39.93 31.54 -8.88
C ARG A 262 -38.51 31.75 -9.39
N GLN A 263 -37.88 32.85 -9.01
CA GLN A 263 -36.49 33.18 -9.39
C GLN A 263 -35.45 32.44 -8.53
N ASN A 264 -35.84 31.93 -7.36
CA ASN A 264 -34.95 31.27 -6.40
C ASN A 264 -35.54 29.90 -6.04
N THR A 265 -35.25 28.92 -6.90
CA THR A 265 -35.80 27.55 -6.83
C THR A 265 -35.28 26.73 -5.63
N GLY A 266 -34.32 27.20 -4.87
CA GLY A 266 -33.82 26.58 -3.65
C GLY A 266 -34.73 26.74 -2.44
N PHE A 267 -35.80 27.55 -2.53
CA PHE A 267 -36.83 27.61 -1.49
C PHE A 267 -37.99 26.68 -1.80
N LEU A 268 -38.38 25.87 -0.82
CA LEU A 268 -39.64 25.06 -0.88
C LEU A 268 -40.86 25.97 -0.79
N THR A 269 -40.80 26.91 0.12
CA THR A 269 -41.86 27.90 0.36
C THR A 269 -41.22 29.22 0.81
N MET A 270 -41.95 30.30 0.55
CA MET A 270 -41.64 31.60 1.10
C MET A 270 -42.92 32.20 1.68
N LEU A 271 -42.81 32.91 2.79
CA LEU A 271 -43.95 33.63 3.40
C LEU A 271 -43.56 35.03 3.88
N VAL A 272 -44.59 35.83 4.06
CA VAL A 272 -44.48 37.11 4.76
C VAL A 272 -45.50 37.08 5.89
N ALA A 273 -45.06 37.42 7.10
CA ALA A 273 -45.92 37.55 8.28
C ALA A 273 -45.86 38.97 8.80
N ASP A 274 -46.97 39.45 9.35
CA ASP A 274 -47.08 40.75 9.99
C ASP A 274 -46.49 40.78 11.41
N GLU A 275 -46.62 41.91 12.09
CA GLU A 275 -46.07 42.11 13.46
C GLU A 275 -46.68 41.16 14.50
N THR A 276 -47.88 40.60 14.23
CA THR A 276 -48.56 39.65 15.12
C THR A 276 -48.20 38.18 14.81
N GLY A 277 -47.38 37.97 13.78
CA GLY A 277 -47.03 36.64 13.28
C GLY A 277 -48.09 36.02 12.35
N GLN A 278 -49.12 36.77 11.97
CA GLN A 278 -50.10 36.30 11.00
C GLN A 278 -49.53 36.28 9.60
N VAL A 279 -49.60 35.15 8.92
CA VAL A 279 -49.13 35.02 7.53
C VAL A 279 -50.08 35.76 6.59
N ILE A 280 -49.55 36.77 5.90
CA ILE A 280 -50.31 37.65 4.99
C ILE A 280 -50.00 37.40 3.51
N ALA A 281 -48.85 36.81 3.20
CA ALA A 281 -48.52 36.36 1.86
C ALA A 281 -47.73 35.05 1.90
N ALA A 282 -47.92 34.18 0.93
CA ALA A 282 -47.22 32.90 0.86
C ALA A 282 -47.03 32.41 -0.58
N SER A 283 -45.93 31.75 -0.87
CA SER A 283 -45.62 31.17 -2.19
C SER A 283 -44.95 29.80 -2.04
N PRO A 284 -45.43 28.75 -2.75
CA PRO A 284 -46.62 28.73 -3.64
C PRO A 284 -47.92 28.71 -2.81
N GLY A 285 -48.83 29.60 -3.14
CA GLY A 285 -50.09 29.74 -2.41
C GLY A 285 -50.99 28.48 -2.44
N GLN A 286 -50.79 27.58 -3.41
CA GLN A 286 -51.47 26.30 -3.54
C GLN A 286 -51.06 25.25 -2.49
N ARG A 287 -49.98 25.43 -1.81
CA ARG A 287 -49.49 24.51 -0.73
C ARG A 287 -50.06 24.86 0.65
N LEU A 288 -50.79 25.98 0.78
CA LEU A 288 -51.56 26.21 1.99
C LEU A 288 -52.62 25.12 2.11
N LEU A 289 -52.45 24.24 3.13
CA LEU A 289 -53.45 23.21 3.42
C LEU A 289 -54.82 23.87 3.63
N ASP A 290 -55.87 23.33 3.05
CA ASP A 290 -57.25 23.80 3.21
C ASP A 290 -57.58 23.90 4.71
N GLY A 291 -57.78 25.10 5.21
CA GLY A 291 -57.99 25.40 6.64
C GLY A 291 -56.89 26.26 7.29
N ALA A 292 -55.83 26.61 6.57
CA ALA A 292 -54.73 27.46 7.08
C ALA A 292 -55.02 28.98 6.90
N SER A 293 -56.25 29.40 6.65
CA SER A 293 -56.64 30.77 6.82
C SER A 293 -56.50 31.15 8.30
N GLY A 294 -55.43 31.82 8.64
CA GLY A 294 -55.06 32.16 10.01
C GLY A 294 -53.78 31.52 10.49
N LEU A 295 -52.89 31.02 9.59
CA LEU A 295 -51.58 30.50 9.97
C LEU A 295 -50.78 31.61 10.71
N ASN A 296 -50.46 31.33 11.95
CA ASN A 296 -49.64 32.22 12.79
C ASN A 296 -48.32 31.54 13.14
N VAL A 297 -47.26 32.31 13.01
CA VAL A 297 -45.86 31.86 13.22
C VAL A 297 -45.21 32.58 14.39
N ALA A 298 -45.93 33.31 15.22
CA ALA A 298 -45.43 34.08 16.31
C ALA A 298 -44.64 33.26 17.38
N ASP A 299 -44.93 31.96 17.49
CA ASP A 299 -44.31 31.01 18.40
C ASP A 299 -42.94 30.47 17.86
N ARG A 300 -42.62 30.76 16.63
CA ARG A 300 -41.41 30.24 15.98
C ARG A 300 -40.20 31.13 16.19
N HIS A 301 -39.04 30.51 16.44
CA HIS A 301 -37.79 31.28 16.60
C HIS A 301 -37.43 32.09 15.37
N TYR A 302 -37.73 31.59 14.17
CA TYR A 302 -37.49 32.34 12.93
C TYR A 302 -38.39 33.58 12.78
N PHE A 303 -39.45 33.70 13.62
CA PHE A 303 -40.25 34.94 13.75
C PHE A 303 -39.71 35.79 14.89
N THR A 304 -39.53 35.21 16.08
CA THR A 304 -39.21 35.99 17.31
C THR A 304 -37.82 36.62 17.27
N VAL A 305 -36.83 35.96 16.67
CA VAL A 305 -35.45 36.49 16.62
C VAL A 305 -35.36 37.74 15.71
N PRO A 306 -35.80 37.71 14.44
CA PRO A 306 -35.77 38.92 13.61
C PRO A 306 -36.60 40.09 14.16
N MET A 307 -37.71 39.78 14.79
CA MET A 307 -38.57 40.81 15.38
C MET A 307 -37.94 41.47 16.60
N ASN A 308 -37.18 40.73 17.42
CA ASN A 308 -36.56 41.25 18.65
C ASN A 308 -35.15 41.78 18.43
N GLU A 309 -34.35 41.09 17.60
CA GLU A 309 -32.93 41.39 17.43
C GLU A 309 -32.63 42.20 16.16
N HIS A 310 -33.63 42.41 15.32
CA HIS A 310 -33.56 43.22 14.07
C HIS A 310 -32.50 42.71 13.08
N ARG A 311 -32.17 41.42 13.10
CA ARG A 311 -31.18 40.80 12.22
C ARG A 311 -31.78 39.56 11.52
N PRO A 312 -31.24 39.19 10.38
CA PRO A 312 -31.60 37.90 9.75
C PRO A 312 -31.29 36.73 10.68
N TYR A 313 -32.08 35.71 10.57
CA TYR A 313 -31.96 34.48 11.36
C TYR A 313 -32.07 33.23 10.48
N LEU A 314 -31.18 32.27 10.74
CA LEU A 314 -31.22 30.95 10.18
C LEU A 314 -31.61 29.97 11.30
N SER A 315 -32.67 29.21 11.09
CA SER A 315 -33.16 28.25 12.10
C SER A 315 -32.39 26.95 12.07
N ASP A 316 -32.44 26.19 13.19
CA ASP A 316 -32.19 24.77 13.17
C ASP A 316 -33.26 24.04 12.37
N LEU A 317 -33.08 22.71 12.20
CA LEU A 317 -34.06 21.86 11.55
C LEU A 317 -35.38 21.84 12.34
N LEU A 318 -36.45 22.16 11.67
CA LEU A 318 -37.78 22.17 12.26
C LEU A 318 -38.81 21.54 11.33
N GLN A 319 -39.88 21.05 11.91
CA GLN A 319 -41.02 20.51 11.15
C GLN A 319 -41.85 21.66 10.59
N GLY A 320 -42.11 21.61 9.30
CA GLY A 320 -42.96 22.58 8.61
C GLY A 320 -44.39 22.65 9.21
N ARG A 321 -45.01 23.81 9.11
CA ARG A 321 -46.39 24.03 9.58
C ARG A 321 -47.14 24.82 8.50
N GLY A 322 -48.27 24.30 8.09
CA GLY A 322 -49.20 25.02 7.18
C GLY A 322 -48.98 24.78 5.70
N PHE A 323 -47.78 24.42 5.27
CA PHE A 323 -47.43 24.12 3.89
C PHE A 323 -47.06 22.64 3.64
N GLY A 324 -47.20 21.81 4.66
CA GLY A 324 -46.78 20.43 4.74
C GLY A 324 -46.14 20.12 6.09
N GLN A 325 -45.74 18.85 6.28
CA GLN A 325 -44.98 18.40 7.46
C GLN A 325 -43.52 18.08 7.13
N ASP A 326 -43.08 18.53 5.97
CA ASP A 326 -41.68 18.30 5.54
C ASP A 326 -40.71 19.00 6.49
N PRO A 327 -39.57 18.39 6.80
CA PRO A 327 -38.51 19.03 7.56
C PRO A 327 -37.97 20.20 6.76
N ILE A 328 -37.85 21.36 7.39
CA ILE A 328 -37.36 22.59 6.77
C ILE A 328 -36.33 23.30 7.62
N ILE A 329 -35.47 24.06 6.96
CA ILE A 329 -34.65 25.08 7.55
C ILE A 329 -35.20 26.44 7.10
N ALA A 330 -35.58 27.27 8.05
CA ALA A 330 -36.15 28.58 7.75
C ALA A 330 -35.08 29.68 7.84
N ILE A 331 -34.96 30.45 6.78
CA ILE A 331 -34.25 31.72 6.78
C ILE A 331 -35.25 32.87 6.86
N SER A 332 -35.03 33.78 7.79
CA SER A 332 -35.93 34.91 7.94
C SER A 332 -35.19 36.24 8.09
N ALA A 333 -35.84 37.31 7.67
CA ALA A 333 -35.32 38.67 7.85
C ALA A 333 -36.46 39.60 8.24
N PRO A 334 -36.18 40.62 9.06
CA PRO A 334 -37.15 41.61 9.47
C PRO A 334 -37.54 42.52 8.29
N ILE A 335 -38.83 42.90 8.24
CA ILE A 335 -39.32 43.97 7.39
C ILE A 335 -39.43 45.21 8.25
N MET A 336 -38.63 46.20 7.94
CA MET A 336 -38.52 47.42 8.76
C MET A 336 -39.57 48.46 8.35
N GLY A 337 -40.28 48.97 9.30
CA GLY A 337 -41.21 50.08 9.12
C GLY A 337 -40.51 51.45 9.24
N PRO A 338 -41.31 52.55 9.13
CA PRO A 338 -40.80 53.92 9.09
C PRO A 338 -39.95 54.35 10.27
N GLU A 339 -40.15 53.84 11.46
CA GLU A 339 -39.38 54.19 12.68
C GLU A 339 -38.25 53.21 13.01
N HIS A 340 -37.75 52.48 12.03
CA HIS A 340 -36.79 51.37 12.23
C HIS A 340 -37.29 50.30 13.19
N ARG A 341 -38.60 50.14 13.30
CA ARG A 341 -39.25 49.03 14.02
C ARG A 341 -39.68 47.94 13.04
N PRO A 342 -39.48 46.69 13.35
CA PRO A 342 -39.94 45.60 12.48
C PRO A 342 -41.47 45.57 12.48
N ILE A 343 -42.05 45.59 11.29
CA ILE A 343 -43.51 45.48 11.03
C ILE A 343 -43.93 44.09 10.58
N GLY A 344 -42.98 43.18 10.53
CA GLY A 344 -43.17 41.80 10.12
C GLY A 344 -41.87 41.13 9.70
N ILE A 345 -41.98 39.94 9.15
CA ILE A 345 -40.82 39.21 8.62
C ILE A 345 -41.12 38.69 7.21
N VAL A 346 -40.06 38.49 6.44
CA VAL A 346 -40.07 37.59 5.29
C VAL A 346 -39.26 36.34 5.66
N GLU A 347 -39.81 35.18 5.32
CA GLU A 347 -39.17 33.90 5.57
C GLU A 347 -39.14 33.10 4.26
N GLY A 348 -38.05 32.32 4.10
CA GLY A 348 -37.92 31.29 3.08
C GLY A 348 -37.47 29.98 3.69
N SER A 349 -38.27 28.95 3.47
CA SER A 349 -37.97 27.56 3.87
C SER A 349 -37.11 26.91 2.80
N LEU A 350 -35.88 26.51 3.18
CA LEU A 350 -34.93 25.91 2.25
C LEU A 350 -35.35 24.50 1.85
N ASP A 351 -35.13 24.18 0.58
CA ASP A 351 -35.16 22.81 0.06
C ASP A 351 -33.85 22.10 0.43
N LEU A 352 -33.93 21.23 1.42
CA LEU A 352 -32.77 20.43 1.83
C LEU A 352 -32.41 19.35 0.79
N ALA A 353 -33.37 18.90 -0.02
CA ALA A 353 -33.11 17.97 -1.11
C ALA A 353 -32.35 18.65 -2.26
N GLY A 354 -32.56 19.94 -2.47
CA GLY A 354 -31.85 20.71 -3.50
C GLY A 354 -30.32 20.79 -3.26
N ILE A 355 -29.90 20.85 -2.01
CA ILE A 355 -28.48 20.78 -1.64
C ILE A 355 -27.87 19.43 -2.04
N ALA A 356 -28.68 18.35 -1.93
CA ALA A 356 -28.27 16.99 -2.23
C ALA A 356 -28.26 16.68 -3.71
N ALA A 357 -29.26 17.17 -4.46
CA ALA A 357 -29.42 16.83 -5.88
C ALA A 357 -28.26 17.35 -6.76
N ASP A 358 -27.66 18.47 -6.38
CA ASP A 358 -26.46 19.00 -7.05
C ASP A 358 -25.22 18.14 -6.74
N ASN A 359 -25.18 17.51 -5.57
CA ASN A 359 -24.08 16.66 -5.12
C ASN A 359 -24.16 15.21 -5.65
N ASP A 360 -25.37 14.64 -5.81
CA ASP A 360 -25.55 13.28 -6.37
C ASP A 360 -25.29 13.24 -7.89
N GLN A 361 -25.41 14.37 -8.59
CA GLN A 361 -25.03 14.49 -10.01
C GLN A 361 -23.53 14.79 -10.23
N SER A 362 -22.81 15.19 -9.21
CA SER A 362 -21.36 15.35 -9.30
C SER A 362 -20.71 13.98 -9.34
N HIS A 363 -19.83 13.74 -10.31
CA HIS A 363 -19.05 12.54 -10.65
C HIS A 363 -18.23 11.89 -9.51
N TRP A 364 -18.66 11.96 -8.25
CA TRP A 364 -17.94 11.55 -7.05
C TRP A 364 -18.29 10.15 -6.52
N GLY A 365 -18.93 9.35 -7.34
CA GLY A 365 -19.20 7.89 -7.39
C GLY A 365 -19.60 7.15 -6.11
N ASP A 366 -18.96 7.31 -4.96
CA ASP A 366 -19.20 6.45 -3.78
C ASP A 366 -19.25 7.20 -2.44
N VAL A 367 -19.24 8.52 -2.45
CA VAL A 367 -19.27 9.33 -1.22
C VAL A 367 -20.70 9.62 -0.83
N THR A 368 -21.04 9.28 0.39
CA THR A 368 -22.32 9.60 1.00
C THR A 368 -22.13 10.63 2.11
N THR A 369 -23.16 11.46 2.34
CA THR A 369 -23.08 12.53 3.31
C THR A 369 -24.22 12.47 4.29
N VAL A 370 -23.96 12.88 5.54
CA VAL A 370 -24.99 13.13 6.56
C VAL A 370 -24.72 14.52 7.14
N LEU A 371 -25.75 15.33 7.15
CA LEU A 371 -25.74 16.63 7.79
C LEU A 371 -26.64 16.57 9.03
N THR A 372 -26.14 17.00 10.18
CA THR A 372 -26.90 17.08 11.42
C THR A 372 -26.99 18.50 11.94
N ASP A 373 -28.07 18.80 12.66
CA ASP A 373 -28.22 20.05 13.41
C ASP A 373 -27.37 20.06 14.70
N ALA A 374 -27.37 21.14 15.43
CA ALA A 374 -26.67 21.30 16.70
C ALA A 374 -27.10 20.29 17.78
N THR A 375 -28.30 19.68 17.64
CA THR A 375 -28.83 18.68 18.56
C THR A 375 -28.54 17.23 18.12
N GLY A 376 -27.86 17.05 16.97
CA GLY A 376 -27.52 15.77 16.39
C GLY A 376 -28.66 15.09 15.62
N ARG A 377 -29.71 15.82 15.24
CA ARG A 377 -30.79 15.31 14.37
C ARG A 377 -30.38 15.43 12.90
N ILE A 378 -30.75 14.44 12.12
CA ILE A 378 -30.44 14.38 10.69
C ILE A 378 -31.23 15.44 9.95
N VAL A 379 -30.52 16.40 9.39
CA VAL A 379 -31.01 17.44 8.48
C VAL A 379 -31.17 16.86 7.08
N PHE A 380 -30.13 16.18 6.65
CA PHE A 380 -30.04 15.52 5.34
C PHE A 380 -29.17 14.26 5.45
N ALA A 381 -29.50 13.25 4.68
CA ALA A 381 -28.66 12.07 4.47
C ALA A 381 -28.80 11.61 3.01
N SER A 382 -27.71 11.17 2.41
CA SER A 382 -27.72 10.57 1.07
C SER A 382 -28.68 9.37 1.03
N GLU A 383 -29.44 9.21 -0.05
CA GLU A 383 -30.50 8.19 -0.21
C GLU A 383 -30.02 6.76 0.07
N GLY A 384 -28.78 6.45 -0.31
CA GLY A 384 -28.16 5.14 -0.09
C GLY A 384 -28.08 4.70 1.38
N LEU A 385 -28.09 5.64 2.32
CA LEU A 385 -28.01 5.36 3.76
C LEU A 385 -29.38 5.01 4.39
N ARG A 386 -30.49 5.30 3.71
CA ARG A 386 -31.87 5.04 4.17
C ARG A 386 -32.14 5.55 5.60
N LEU A 387 -31.56 6.69 5.94
CA LEU A 387 -31.73 7.36 7.21
C LEU A 387 -32.90 8.36 7.11
N ASN A 388 -33.73 8.42 8.15
CA ASN A 388 -34.85 9.34 8.19
C ASN A 388 -34.42 10.72 8.69
N THR A 389 -34.84 11.77 8.01
CA THR A 389 -34.72 13.15 8.49
C THR A 389 -35.44 13.33 9.83
N LEU A 390 -34.99 14.27 10.64
CA LEU A 390 -35.43 14.54 12.04
C LEU A 390 -35.09 13.43 13.04
N ALA A 391 -34.67 12.24 12.63
CA ALA A 391 -34.17 11.22 13.53
C ALA A 391 -32.81 11.62 14.11
N LYS A 392 -32.49 11.14 15.29
CA LYS A 392 -31.15 11.31 15.86
C LYS A 392 -30.14 10.47 15.09
N PHE A 393 -29.01 11.06 14.74
CA PHE A 393 -27.94 10.33 14.06
C PHE A 393 -27.20 9.45 15.09
N GLU A 394 -27.44 8.14 14.99
CA GLU A 394 -26.84 7.16 15.89
C GLU A 394 -25.80 6.35 15.13
N TYR A 395 -24.58 6.35 15.66
CA TYR A 395 -23.47 5.57 15.14
C TYR A 395 -22.59 5.07 16.26
N GLN A 396 -21.93 3.96 16.04
CA GLN A 396 -20.89 3.43 16.92
C GLN A 396 -19.53 3.72 16.30
N GLN A 397 -18.71 4.50 16.99
CA GLN A 397 -17.32 4.67 16.60
C GLN A 397 -16.56 3.38 16.89
N LEU A 398 -15.96 2.77 15.84
CA LEU A 398 -15.27 1.49 15.95
C LEU A 398 -13.79 1.68 16.29
N THR A 399 -13.08 2.44 15.48
CA THR A 399 -11.63 2.65 15.65
C THR A 399 -11.22 3.97 15.03
N GLN A 400 -10.30 4.65 15.67
CA GLN A 400 -9.58 5.78 15.09
C GLN A 400 -8.25 5.26 14.58
N ILE A 401 -7.97 5.44 13.30
CA ILE A 401 -6.75 4.94 12.68
C ILE A 401 -5.63 5.93 12.95
N GLU A 402 -4.70 5.56 13.84
CA GLU A 402 -3.57 6.40 14.22
C GLU A 402 -2.75 6.84 13.00
N GLY A 403 -2.45 8.14 12.92
CA GLY A 403 -1.59 8.72 11.88
C GLY A 403 -2.25 9.06 10.55
N SER A 404 -3.50 8.65 10.28
CA SER A 404 -4.20 8.96 9.02
C SER A 404 -5.28 10.03 9.16
N GLY A 405 -5.72 10.35 10.39
CA GLY A 405 -6.88 11.21 10.62
C GLY A 405 -8.22 10.59 10.23
N LEU A 406 -8.23 9.34 9.79
CA LEU A 406 -9.44 8.59 9.46
C LEU A 406 -10.02 7.93 10.70
N ALA A 407 -11.33 7.99 10.81
CA ALA A 407 -12.07 7.23 11.79
C ALA A 407 -13.08 6.32 11.08
N LEU A 408 -13.36 5.18 11.71
CA LEU A 408 -14.31 4.20 11.22
C LEU A 408 -15.55 4.22 12.11
N MET A 409 -16.73 4.28 11.51
CA MET A 409 -18.00 4.19 12.22
C MET A 409 -18.89 3.09 11.64
N ASN A 410 -19.72 2.51 12.50
CA ASN A 410 -20.84 1.67 12.08
C ASN A 410 -22.15 2.47 12.27
N ILE A 411 -22.92 2.59 11.21
CA ILE A 411 -24.17 3.33 11.23
C ILE A 411 -25.32 2.36 11.49
N HIS A 412 -26.13 2.67 12.50
CA HIS A 412 -27.31 1.92 12.83
C HIS A 412 -28.57 2.67 12.37
N SER A 413 -29.40 2.01 11.60
CA SER A 413 -30.76 2.47 11.30
C SER A 413 -31.74 1.57 12.01
N THR A 414 -32.66 2.14 12.75
CA THR A 414 -33.76 1.62 13.60
C THR A 414 -33.96 0.11 13.79
N SER A 415 -33.27 -0.77 13.04
CA SER A 415 -33.25 -2.23 13.24
C SER A 415 -32.18 -2.99 12.46
N LEU A 416 -31.40 -2.33 11.59
CA LEU A 416 -30.37 -2.99 10.77
C LEU A 416 -29.08 -2.15 10.74
N SER A 417 -27.92 -2.82 10.84
CA SER A 417 -26.63 -2.18 10.55
C SER A 417 -26.58 -1.81 9.06
N VAL A 418 -26.40 -0.53 8.77
CA VAL A 418 -26.29 -0.02 7.39
C VAL A 418 -24.93 -0.35 6.80
N GLY A 419 -23.91 -0.50 7.64
CA GLY A 419 -22.55 -0.85 7.26
C GLY A 419 -21.49 -0.01 7.95
N GLU A 420 -20.25 -0.36 7.66
CA GLU A 420 -19.07 0.34 8.15
C GLU A 420 -18.61 1.39 7.15
N TYR A 421 -18.29 2.59 7.65
CA TYR A 421 -17.87 3.74 6.83
C TYR A 421 -16.63 4.40 7.43
N PHE A 422 -15.67 4.73 6.59
CA PHE A 422 -14.72 5.78 6.91
C PHE A 422 -15.44 7.11 6.91
N TYR A 423 -15.12 7.98 7.86
CA TYR A 423 -15.75 9.27 7.92
C TYR A 423 -14.77 10.39 8.25
N HIS A 424 -15.09 11.55 7.75
CA HIS A 424 -14.52 12.81 8.15
C HIS A 424 -15.65 13.72 8.62
N GLN A 425 -15.53 14.23 9.84
CA GLN A 425 -16.51 15.11 10.48
C GLN A 425 -16.00 16.54 10.42
N VAL A 426 -16.84 17.43 9.95
CA VAL A 426 -16.55 18.88 9.90
C VAL A 426 -17.65 19.63 10.58
N ALA A 427 -17.27 20.50 11.51
CA ALA A 427 -18.20 21.44 12.14
C ALA A 427 -18.50 22.61 11.18
N LEU A 428 -19.76 22.91 10.99
CA LEU A 428 -20.26 24.10 10.28
C LEU A 428 -20.63 25.18 11.29
N ASP A 429 -20.92 26.37 10.77
CA ASP A 429 -21.46 27.47 11.58
C ASP A 429 -22.75 27.02 12.31
N GLN A 430 -23.03 27.63 13.46
CA GLN A 430 -24.18 27.33 14.31
C GLN A 430 -24.20 25.94 14.96
N GLY A 431 -23.05 25.22 14.99
CA GLY A 431 -22.93 23.93 15.66
C GLY A 431 -23.40 22.72 14.85
N TRP A 432 -23.74 22.90 13.58
CA TRP A 432 -24.07 21.81 12.69
C TRP A 432 -22.85 20.95 12.39
N GLN A 433 -23.09 19.68 12.06
CA GLN A 433 -22.03 18.74 11.75
C GLN A 433 -22.26 18.09 10.38
N LEU A 434 -21.27 18.20 9.51
CA LEU A 434 -21.22 17.48 8.25
C LEU A 434 -20.36 16.24 8.38
N TYR A 435 -20.94 15.08 8.14
CA TYR A 435 -20.23 13.80 8.04
C TYR A 435 -20.12 13.44 6.58
N VAL A 436 -18.89 13.29 6.12
CA VAL A 436 -18.56 12.79 4.78
C VAL A 436 -18.13 11.36 4.94
N LEU A 437 -18.84 10.45 4.29
CA LEU A 437 -18.77 9.01 4.50
C LEU A 437 -18.28 8.30 3.25
N LEU A 438 -17.39 7.32 3.41
CA LEU A 438 -16.95 6.43 2.36
C LEU A 438 -17.10 4.98 2.82
N PRO A 439 -17.81 4.11 2.08
CA PRO A 439 -18.03 2.74 2.51
C PRO A 439 -16.68 2.00 2.65
N TYR A 440 -16.53 1.26 3.77
CA TYR A 440 -15.33 0.47 4.06
C TYR A 440 -15.19 -0.73 3.11
N ARG A 441 -16.30 -1.31 2.70
CA ARG A 441 -16.36 -2.57 1.94
C ARG A 441 -15.53 -2.57 0.65
N PRO A 442 -15.59 -1.55 -0.24
CA PRO A 442 -14.80 -1.57 -1.49
C PRO A 442 -13.30 -1.57 -1.24
N MET A 443 -12.83 -0.92 -0.16
CA MET A 443 -11.43 -0.97 0.24
C MET A 443 -11.05 -2.36 0.74
N ALA A 444 -11.88 -2.97 1.60
CA ALA A 444 -11.64 -4.30 2.12
C ALA A 444 -11.56 -5.33 0.97
N GLU A 445 -12.48 -5.31 0.02
CA GLU A 445 -12.50 -6.19 -1.15
C GLU A 445 -11.24 -6.06 -2.04
N ARG A 446 -10.75 -4.85 -2.25
CA ARG A 446 -9.49 -4.62 -2.97
C ARG A 446 -8.30 -5.21 -2.23
N MET A 447 -8.24 -5.02 -0.92
CA MET A 447 -7.17 -5.55 -0.08
C MET A 447 -7.18 -7.08 -0.04
N GLU A 448 -8.35 -7.68 0.05
CA GLU A 448 -8.53 -9.12 0.00
C GLU A 448 -8.12 -9.71 -1.34
N THR A 449 -8.51 -9.08 -2.45
CA THR A 449 -8.08 -9.47 -3.79
C THR A 449 -6.56 -9.40 -3.91
N TYR A 450 -5.95 -8.33 -3.42
CA TYR A 450 -4.49 -8.18 -3.42
C TYR A 450 -3.80 -9.27 -2.58
N PHE A 451 -4.37 -9.60 -1.43
CA PHE A 451 -3.88 -10.68 -0.58
C PHE A 451 -3.96 -12.04 -1.30
N LEU A 452 -5.08 -12.34 -1.94
CA LEU A 452 -5.27 -13.58 -2.70
C LEU A 452 -4.28 -13.71 -3.85
N VAL A 453 -4.13 -12.65 -4.66
CA VAL A 453 -3.19 -12.62 -5.78
C VAL A 453 -1.75 -12.77 -5.28
N SER A 454 -1.38 -12.05 -4.24
CA SER A 454 -0.03 -12.12 -3.66
C SER A 454 0.26 -13.51 -3.08
N THR A 455 -0.73 -14.13 -2.44
CA THR A 455 -0.62 -15.51 -1.93
C THR A 455 -0.49 -16.51 -3.06
N ALA A 456 -1.26 -16.37 -4.15
CA ALA A 456 -1.15 -17.22 -5.32
C ALA A 456 0.23 -17.12 -5.98
N LEU A 457 0.75 -15.89 -6.15
CA LEU A 457 2.10 -15.65 -6.68
C LEU A 457 3.18 -16.26 -5.78
N LEU A 458 3.01 -16.15 -4.46
CA LEU A 458 3.91 -16.79 -3.49
C LEU A 458 3.92 -18.31 -3.67
N VAL A 459 2.76 -18.95 -3.77
CA VAL A 459 2.67 -20.41 -3.99
C VAL A 459 3.33 -20.84 -5.30
N VAL A 460 3.07 -20.11 -6.39
CA VAL A 460 3.72 -20.36 -7.69
C VAL A 460 5.23 -20.18 -7.59
N GLY A 461 5.69 -19.10 -6.97
CA GLY A 461 7.11 -18.83 -6.74
C GLY A 461 7.80 -19.92 -5.91
N MET A 462 7.11 -20.41 -4.86
CA MET A 462 7.61 -21.54 -4.06
C MET A 462 7.69 -22.84 -4.86
N LEU A 463 6.70 -23.15 -5.68
CA LEU A 463 6.73 -24.33 -6.56
C LEU A 463 7.88 -24.27 -7.56
N LEU A 464 8.07 -23.12 -8.20
CA LEU A 464 9.19 -22.87 -9.11
C LEU A 464 10.54 -23.01 -8.38
N ALA A 465 10.66 -22.42 -7.19
CA ALA A 465 11.86 -22.53 -6.38
C ALA A 465 12.17 -23.99 -5.98
N VAL A 466 11.15 -24.78 -5.63
CA VAL A 466 11.31 -26.24 -5.36
C VAL A 466 11.83 -26.95 -6.59
N LEU A 467 11.22 -26.71 -7.75
CA LEU A 467 11.61 -27.36 -9.00
C LEU A 467 13.05 -27.00 -9.39
N LEU A 468 13.37 -25.71 -9.38
CA LEU A 468 14.71 -25.20 -9.71
C LEU A 468 15.76 -25.73 -8.73
N THR A 469 15.50 -25.62 -7.42
CA THR A 469 16.44 -26.08 -6.41
C THR A 469 16.62 -27.61 -6.47
N ARG A 470 15.54 -28.35 -6.77
CA ARG A 470 15.61 -29.80 -6.97
C ARG A 470 16.43 -30.17 -8.19
N GLN A 471 16.28 -29.45 -9.32
CA GLN A 471 17.08 -29.67 -10.53
C GLN A 471 18.54 -29.32 -10.31
N ILE A 472 18.81 -28.14 -9.79
CA ILE A 472 20.18 -27.68 -9.50
C ILE A 472 20.86 -28.63 -8.51
N SER A 473 20.15 -29.02 -7.43
CA SER A 473 20.67 -29.94 -6.45
C SER A 473 20.88 -31.34 -7.03
N ALA A 474 19.98 -31.82 -7.90
CA ALA A 474 20.15 -33.12 -8.58
C ALA A 474 21.38 -33.09 -9.48
N TYR A 475 21.54 -32.02 -10.25
CA TYR A 475 22.65 -31.86 -11.17
C TYR A 475 24.00 -31.76 -10.46
N LEU A 476 24.05 -31.02 -9.33
CA LEU A 476 25.30 -30.77 -8.60
C LEU A 476 25.63 -31.87 -7.58
N THR A 477 24.64 -32.43 -6.89
CA THR A 477 24.92 -33.29 -5.73
C THR A 477 24.83 -34.80 -5.99
N ALA A 478 23.97 -35.24 -6.91
CA ALA A 478 23.80 -36.66 -7.15
C ALA A 478 25.08 -37.37 -7.66
N PRO A 479 25.84 -36.80 -8.61
CA PRO A 479 27.10 -37.37 -9.02
C PRO A 479 28.17 -37.35 -7.90
N LEU A 480 28.14 -36.28 -7.05
CA LEU A 480 29.05 -36.17 -5.92
C LEU A 480 28.73 -37.15 -4.79
N GLU A 481 27.43 -37.34 -4.50
CA GLU A 481 27.00 -38.37 -3.54
C GLU A 481 27.42 -39.79 -4.00
N PHE A 482 27.28 -40.08 -5.30
CA PHE A 482 27.73 -41.33 -5.90
C PHE A 482 29.26 -41.49 -5.75
N LEU A 483 30.03 -40.44 -6.04
CA LEU A 483 31.50 -40.48 -5.86
C LEU A 483 31.89 -40.69 -4.39
N ALA A 484 31.24 -39.94 -3.46
CA ALA A 484 31.52 -40.08 -2.03
C ALA A 484 31.20 -41.50 -1.51
N GLU A 485 30.05 -42.05 -1.94
CA GLU A 485 29.68 -43.43 -1.59
C GLU A 485 30.69 -44.46 -2.12
N LYS A 486 31.13 -44.28 -3.37
CA LYS A 486 32.07 -45.22 -3.99
C LYS A 486 33.49 -45.08 -3.43
N LEU A 487 33.92 -43.85 -3.10
CA LEU A 487 35.21 -43.64 -2.44
C LEU A 487 35.24 -44.20 -1.01
N THR A 488 34.14 -44.10 -0.25
CA THR A 488 34.05 -44.71 1.09
C THR A 488 34.01 -46.24 1.03
N LEU A 489 33.33 -46.80 0.04
CA LEU A 489 33.31 -48.26 -0.20
C LEU A 489 34.69 -48.79 -0.66
N SER A 490 35.45 -47.97 -1.40
CA SER A 490 36.77 -48.36 -1.87
C SER A 490 37.85 -48.27 -0.80
N GLN A 491 37.65 -47.51 0.30
CA GLN A 491 38.57 -47.50 1.46
C GLN A 491 38.50 -48.77 2.31
N GLY A 492 37.47 -49.59 2.15
CA GLY A 492 37.30 -50.86 2.86
C GLY A 492 37.60 -52.12 2.02
N SER A 493 37.98 -51.97 0.76
CA SER A 493 38.33 -53.10 -0.10
C SER A 493 39.83 -53.36 -0.08
N GLU A 494 40.22 -54.64 0.04
CA GLU A 494 41.61 -55.09 0.04
C GLU A 494 42.31 -54.86 -1.31
N ASP A 495 41.59 -54.43 -2.36
CA ASP A 495 42.20 -54.09 -3.66
C ASP A 495 42.00 -52.60 -4.01
N PRO A 496 43.02 -51.76 -3.72
CA PRO A 496 42.99 -50.31 -4.01
C PRO A 496 42.97 -49.98 -5.52
N LEU A 497 43.13 -50.98 -6.40
CA LEU A 497 43.25 -50.82 -7.86
C LEU A 497 41.98 -51.27 -8.62
N SER A 498 40.92 -51.71 -7.95
CA SER A 498 39.66 -52.02 -8.62
C SER A 498 39.05 -50.76 -9.25
N ARG A 499 38.75 -50.78 -10.55
CA ARG A 499 38.12 -49.68 -11.28
C ARG A 499 36.84 -49.26 -10.59
N LEU A 500 36.66 -47.96 -10.42
CA LEU A 500 35.40 -47.44 -9.93
C LEU A 500 34.25 -47.74 -10.93
N PRO A 501 33.05 -48.11 -10.45
CA PRO A 501 31.94 -48.38 -11.34
C PRO A 501 31.53 -47.14 -12.11
N ALA A 502 31.11 -47.31 -13.37
CA ALA A 502 30.78 -46.18 -14.26
C ALA A 502 29.72 -45.23 -13.66
N LEU A 503 29.89 -43.94 -13.89
CA LEU A 503 28.96 -42.89 -13.45
C LEU A 503 27.53 -43.13 -14.02
N PRO A 504 26.49 -42.72 -13.31
CA PRO A 504 25.12 -42.74 -13.81
C PRO A 504 24.97 -42.06 -15.17
N ARG A 505 24.16 -42.65 -16.06
CA ARG A 505 23.85 -42.04 -17.36
C ARG A 505 23.18 -40.66 -17.14
N GLY A 506 23.74 -39.62 -17.76
CA GLY A 506 23.24 -38.22 -17.61
C GLY A 506 24.06 -37.36 -16.68
N SER A 507 25.17 -37.82 -16.11
CA SER A 507 26.12 -36.97 -15.40
C SER A 507 26.72 -35.92 -16.33
N ALA A 508 26.94 -34.72 -15.83
CA ALA A 508 27.56 -33.64 -16.56
C ALA A 508 28.94 -34.05 -17.12
N SER A 509 29.28 -33.58 -18.30
CA SER A 509 30.53 -33.90 -18.98
C SER A 509 31.75 -33.70 -18.11
N GLU A 510 31.74 -32.58 -17.34
CA GLU A 510 32.81 -32.20 -16.45
C GLU A 510 33.00 -33.19 -15.30
N ILE A 511 31.89 -33.71 -14.76
CA ILE A 511 31.94 -34.70 -13.67
C ILE A 511 32.41 -36.04 -14.21
N ARG A 512 32.05 -36.36 -15.47
CA ARG A 512 32.53 -37.58 -16.12
C ARG A 512 34.04 -37.51 -16.39
N THR A 513 34.48 -36.36 -16.88
CA THR A 513 35.93 -36.12 -17.09
C THR A 513 36.70 -36.20 -15.77
N LEU A 514 36.13 -35.62 -14.71
CA LEU A 514 36.73 -35.67 -13.37
C LEU A 514 36.80 -37.10 -12.82
N PHE A 515 35.77 -37.92 -13.08
CA PHE A 515 35.71 -39.28 -12.67
C PHE A 515 36.76 -40.13 -13.41
N ASP A 516 36.87 -39.95 -14.73
CA ASP A 516 37.85 -40.64 -15.56
C ASP A 516 39.28 -40.24 -15.20
N GLU A 517 39.49 -38.94 -14.89
CA GLU A 517 40.79 -38.43 -14.38
C GLU A 517 41.12 -38.97 -12.98
N LEU A 518 40.15 -39.02 -12.07
CA LEU A 518 40.32 -39.57 -10.74
C LEU A 518 40.61 -41.07 -10.78
N ASP A 519 39.94 -41.83 -11.66
CA ASP A 519 40.21 -43.24 -11.81
C ASP A 519 41.56 -43.50 -12.47
N THR A 520 41.96 -42.66 -13.42
CA THR A 520 43.27 -42.67 -14.08
C THR A 520 44.39 -42.18 -13.17
N ASN A 521 44.15 -41.10 -12.43
CA ASN A 521 45.14 -40.43 -11.59
C ASN A 521 45.22 -40.94 -10.16
N ARG A 522 44.32 -41.85 -9.74
CA ARG A 522 44.44 -42.55 -8.44
C ARG A 522 45.77 -43.25 -8.28
N ILE A 523 46.36 -43.66 -9.39
CA ILE A 523 47.67 -44.30 -9.48
C ILE A 523 48.78 -43.24 -9.46
N ALA A 524 48.52 -42.01 -9.94
CA ALA A 524 49.49 -40.94 -10.05
C ALA A 524 49.32 -39.80 -8.98
N LEU A 525 48.52 -40.05 -7.93
CA LEU A 525 47.93 -39.06 -7.03
C LEU A 525 48.95 -38.17 -6.31
N LYS A 526 50.19 -38.63 -6.11
CA LYS A 526 51.20 -37.88 -5.35
C LYS A 526 51.91 -36.79 -6.17
N ALA A 527 51.93 -36.94 -7.50
CA ALA A 527 52.63 -36.00 -8.37
C ALA A 527 51.74 -34.87 -8.93
N TYR A 528 50.39 -35.10 -8.92
CA TYR A 528 49.42 -34.16 -9.52
C TYR A 528 48.80 -33.17 -8.54
N GLN A 529 48.92 -33.43 -7.24
CA GLN A 529 48.25 -32.59 -6.23
C GLN A 529 48.75 -31.12 -6.29
N ASP A 530 50.04 -30.92 -6.45
CA ASP A 530 50.61 -29.56 -6.52
C ASP A 530 50.28 -28.84 -7.84
N SER A 531 50.17 -29.61 -8.94
CA SER A 531 49.79 -29.07 -10.26
C SER A 531 48.31 -28.69 -10.33
N LEU A 532 47.44 -29.44 -9.62
CA LEU A 532 45.99 -29.14 -9.58
C LEU A 532 45.71 -27.89 -8.76
N GLU A 533 46.40 -27.66 -7.66
CA GLU A 533 46.22 -26.41 -6.88
C GLU A 533 46.63 -25.18 -7.68
N GLN A 534 47.71 -25.24 -8.44
CA GLN A 534 48.10 -24.14 -9.33
C GLN A 534 47.10 -23.91 -10.48
N LEU A 535 46.52 -24.99 -11.06
CA LEU A 535 45.56 -24.88 -12.14
C LEU A 535 44.25 -24.29 -11.67
N VAL A 536 43.76 -24.70 -10.49
CA VAL A 536 42.53 -24.17 -9.87
C VAL A 536 42.71 -22.70 -9.50
N THR A 537 43.84 -22.34 -8.91
CA THR A 537 44.14 -20.95 -8.52
C THR A 537 44.18 -20.03 -9.76
N THR A 538 44.81 -20.50 -10.85
CA THR A 538 44.95 -19.73 -12.09
C THR A 538 43.60 -19.56 -12.82
N ARG A 539 42.74 -20.60 -12.83
CA ARG A 539 41.43 -20.54 -13.49
C ARG A 539 40.40 -19.67 -12.72
N THR A 540 40.47 -19.70 -11.40
CA THR A 540 39.63 -18.85 -10.55
C THR A 540 39.95 -17.37 -10.75
N ALA A 541 41.26 -17.05 -10.78
CA ALA A 541 41.73 -15.69 -11.07
C ALA A 541 41.34 -15.21 -12.47
N GLN A 542 41.37 -16.12 -13.47
CA GLN A 542 40.93 -15.79 -14.83
C GLN A 542 39.39 -15.61 -14.97
N LEU A 543 38.60 -16.39 -14.19
CA LEU A 543 37.14 -16.30 -14.20
C LEU A 543 36.67 -15.02 -13.51
N GLU A 544 37.30 -14.64 -12.41
CA GLU A 544 36.99 -13.37 -11.73
C GLU A 544 37.33 -12.18 -12.64
N ALA A 545 38.46 -12.21 -13.33
CA ALA A 545 38.84 -11.16 -14.29
C ALA A 545 37.90 -11.10 -15.50
N ALA A 546 37.41 -12.24 -16.03
CA ALA A 546 36.46 -12.30 -17.12
C ALA A 546 35.08 -11.83 -16.71
N ASN A 547 34.59 -12.19 -15.51
CA ASN A 547 33.31 -11.73 -14.97
C ASN A 547 33.30 -10.21 -14.70
N GLN A 548 34.43 -9.67 -14.19
CA GLN A 548 34.58 -8.24 -14.02
C GLN A 548 34.55 -7.49 -15.37
N LYS A 549 35.15 -8.05 -16.40
CA LYS A 549 35.20 -7.47 -17.74
C LYS A 549 33.83 -7.52 -18.44
N LEU A 550 33.07 -8.60 -18.24
CA LEU A 550 31.70 -8.75 -18.77
C LEU A 550 30.73 -7.82 -18.05
N ALA A 551 30.86 -7.64 -16.73
CA ALA A 551 30.01 -6.73 -15.96
C ALA A 551 30.21 -5.26 -16.38
N GLN A 552 31.45 -4.84 -16.66
CA GLN A 552 31.74 -3.50 -17.13
C GLN A 552 31.13 -3.23 -18.53
N GLN A 553 31.19 -4.19 -19.44
CA GLN A 553 30.65 -4.05 -20.80
C GLN A 553 29.11 -4.00 -20.84
N ALA A 554 28.43 -4.61 -19.88
CA ALA A 554 26.96 -4.63 -19.81
C ALA A 554 26.34 -3.29 -19.37
N HIS A 555 27.13 -2.41 -18.75
CA HIS A 555 26.62 -1.19 -18.11
C HIS A 555 26.98 0.10 -18.87
N GLN A 556 27.93 0.03 -19.79
CA GLN A 556 28.39 1.19 -20.54
C GLN A 556 27.85 1.20 -21.96
N ASP A 557 27.68 2.40 -22.50
CA ASP A 557 27.44 2.62 -23.94
C ASP A 557 28.76 2.43 -24.71
N GLY A 558 28.72 1.58 -25.71
CA GLY A 558 29.91 1.18 -26.45
C GLY A 558 30.57 2.30 -27.25
N LEU A 559 29.84 3.38 -27.56
CA LEU A 559 30.38 4.51 -28.29
C LEU A 559 31.02 5.54 -27.36
N THR A 560 30.30 5.92 -26.32
CA THR A 560 30.62 7.10 -25.51
C THR A 560 31.31 6.76 -24.19
N GLY A 561 31.23 5.50 -23.78
CA GLY A 561 31.71 5.06 -22.47
C GLY A 561 30.91 5.61 -21.28
N ALA A 562 29.84 6.37 -21.51
CA ALA A 562 28.84 6.69 -20.50
C ALA A 562 28.12 5.41 -20.09
N TYR A 563 27.40 5.44 -18.98
CA TYR A 563 26.49 4.33 -18.70
C TYR A 563 25.42 4.23 -19.80
N ASN A 564 24.91 3.02 -20.03
CA ASN A 564 23.80 2.82 -20.95
C ASN A 564 22.45 3.07 -20.22
N ARG A 565 21.37 3.21 -21.00
CA ARG A 565 20.02 3.40 -20.50
C ARG A 565 19.62 2.33 -19.49
N ARG A 566 19.96 1.07 -19.75
CA ARG A 566 19.62 -0.05 -18.85
C ARG A 566 20.25 0.11 -17.48
N TYR A 567 21.45 0.59 -17.39
CA TYR A 567 22.11 0.85 -16.11
C TYR A 567 21.49 2.04 -15.38
N PHE A 568 21.07 3.07 -16.11
CA PHE A 568 20.33 4.18 -15.55
C PHE A 568 19.00 3.69 -14.94
N ASP A 569 18.22 2.88 -15.68
CA ASP A 569 16.94 2.33 -15.22
C ASP A 569 17.11 1.51 -13.93
N LEU A 570 18.18 0.72 -13.84
CA LEU A 570 18.50 -0.06 -12.65
C LEU A 570 18.99 0.81 -11.46
N SER A 571 19.65 1.91 -11.76
CA SER A 571 20.31 2.77 -10.75
C SER A 571 19.38 3.85 -10.20
N PHE A 572 18.34 4.21 -10.92
CA PHE A 572 17.43 5.29 -10.54
C PHE A 572 16.79 5.04 -9.17
N GLU A 573 16.18 3.89 -8.99
CA GLU A 573 15.50 3.60 -7.70
C GLU A 573 16.49 3.53 -6.54
N VAL A 574 17.68 3.02 -6.78
CA VAL A 574 18.74 2.99 -5.77
C VAL A 574 19.15 4.41 -5.36
N ALA A 575 19.31 5.30 -6.33
CA ALA A 575 19.66 6.69 -6.10
C ALA A 575 18.53 7.45 -5.39
N ARG A 576 17.27 7.21 -5.80
CA ARG A 576 16.09 7.78 -5.17
C ARG A 576 15.97 7.37 -3.71
N GLN A 577 16.08 6.07 -3.43
CA GLN A 577 16.03 5.54 -2.06
C GLN A 577 17.19 6.06 -1.20
N HIS A 578 18.36 6.27 -1.80
CA HIS A 578 19.48 6.89 -1.10
C HIS A 578 19.13 8.31 -0.66
N CYS A 579 18.52 9.10 -1.53
CA CYS A 579 18.08 10.45 -1.22
C CYS A 579 16.92 10.49 -0.21
N VAL A 580 15.99 9.52 -0.24
CA VAL A 580 14.95 9.38 0.80
C VAL A 580 15.58 9.18 2.18
N ARG A 581 16.59 8.29 2.27
CA ARG A 581 17.26 7.98 3.53
C ARG A 581 18.11 9.12 4.06
N SER A 582 18.73 9.89 3.17
CA SER A 582 19.58 11.04 3.55
C SER A 582 18.80 12.33 3.72
N GLY A 583 17.50 12.36 3.48
CA GLY A 583 16.68 13.58 3.49
C GLY A 583 17.10 14.61 2.43
N SER A 584 17.83 14.19 1.40
CA SER A 584 18.39 15.06 0.38
C SER A 584 17.55 15.08 -0.88
N ARG A 585 17.70 16.13 -1.68
CA ARG A 585 17.06 16.23 -3.01
C ARG A 585 17.78 15.35 -4.02
N LEU A 586 17.03 14.94 -5.02
CA LEU A 586 17.51 14.26 -6.20
C LEU A 586 17.30 15.17 -7.41
N ALA A 587 18.31 15.27 -8.26
CA ALA A 587 18.16 15.95 -9.55
C ALA A 587 18.25 14.93 -10.69
N LEU A 588 17.38 15.11 -11.67
CA LEU A 588 17.41 14.39 -12.94
C LEU A 588 17.43 15.42 -14.06
N ALA A 589 18.47 15.40 -14.87
CA ALA A 589 18.56 16.27 -16.04
C ALA A 589 18.61 15.44 -17.32
N LEU A 590 17.82 15.83 -18.29
CA LEU A 590 17.91 15.36 -19.66
C LEU A 590 18.66 16.40 -20.48
N ILE A 591 19.63 15.95 -21.23
CA ILE A 591 20.50 16.75 -22.07
C ILE A 591 20.39 16.23 -23.49
N ASP A 592 20.18 17.10 -24.43
CA ASP A 592 20.04 16.78 -25.83
C ASP A 592 20.88 17.74 -26.68
N ILE A 593 21.55 17.19 -27.67
CA ILE A 593 22.36 18.00 -28.59
C ILE A 593 21.45 18.64 -29.61
N ASP A 594 21.46 19.97 -29.65
CA ASP A 594 20.63 20.73 -30.55
C ASP A 594 21.04 20.46 -32.02
N HIS A 595 20.05 20.17 -32.84
CA HIS A 595 20.23 19.93 -34.26
C HIS A 595 21.23 18.81 -34.62
N PHE A 596 21.39 17.80 -33.76
CA PHE A 596 22.37 16.71 -33.94
C PHE A 596 22.16 15.96 -35.26
N LYS A 597 20.94 15.78 -35.68
CA LYS A 597 20.65 15.21 -37.01
C LYS A 597 21.28 16.02 -38.12
N SER A 598 21.18 17.35 -38.07
CA SER A 598 21.82 18.24 -39.09
C SER A 598 23.34 18.14 -39.06
N ILE A 599 23.94 17.95 -37.87
CA ILE A 599 25.39 17.72 -37.76
C ILE A 599 25.78 16.42 -38.46
N ASN A 600 25.03 15.34 -38.22
CA ASN A 600 25.26 14.06 -38.88
C ASN A 600 25.04 14.13 -40.40
N ASP A 601 23.97 14.82 -40.82
CA ASP A 601 23.65 14.95 -42.25
C ASP A 601 24.68 15.81 -43.00
N THR A 602 25.29 16.80 -42.31
CA THR A 602 26.26 17.73 -42.93
C THR A 602 27.71 17.24 -42.84
N HIS A 603 28.12 16.68 -41.68
CA HIS A 603 29.51 16.35 -41.41
C HIS A 603 29.77 14.84 -41.30
N GLY A 604 28.74 14.02 -41.45
CA GLY A 604 28.81 12.56 -41.34
C GLY A 604 28.76 12.02 -39.90
N HIS A 605 28.39 10.76 -39.78
CA HIS A 605 28.20 10.09 -38.49
C HIS A 605 29.47 9.99 -37.65
N LEU A 606 30.65 9.91 -38.25
CA LEU A 606 31.90 9.85 -37.50
C LEU A 606 32.16 11.14 -36.72
N VAL A 607 31.87 12.30 -37.32
CA VAL A 607 31.95 13.59 -36.62
C VAL A 607 30.91 13.71 -35.54
N GLY A 608 29.69 13.22 -35.79
CA GLY A 608 28.64 13.12 -34.76
C GLY A 608 29.03 12.24 -33.60
N ASP A 609 29.67 11.08 -33.87
CA ASP A 609 30.18 10.18 -32.82
C ASP A 609 31.27 10.83 -31.96
N GLU A 610 32.14 11.61 -32.57
CA GLU A 610 33.16 12.42 -31.87
C GLU A 610 32.50 13.50 -31.00
N CYS A 611 31.47 14.18 -31.48
CA CYS A 611 30.68 15.13 -30.71
C CYS A 611 30.08 14.48 -29.46
N LEU A 612 29.50 13.27 -29.59
CA LEU A 612 28.95 12.53 -28.49
C LEU A 612 30.00 12.17 -27.43
N LYS A 613 31.20 11.68 -27.85
CA LYS A 613 32.30 11.33 -26.94
C LYS A 613 32.84 12.56 -26.20
N ASN A 614 33.02 13.64 -26.90
CA ASN A 614 33.57 14.86 -26.35
C ASN A 614 32.56 15.56 -25.43
N LEU A 615 31.28 15.51 -25.75
CA LEU A 615 30.21 15.96 -24.86
C LEU A 615 30.23 15.17 -23.53
N VAL A 616 30.32 13.84 -23.59
CA VAL A 616 30.42 13.01 -22.38
C VAL A 616 31.64 13.38 -21.56
N SER A 617 32.78 13.65 -22.19
CA SER A 617 34.00 14.08 -21.51
C SER A 617 33.83 15.45 -20.84
N LEU A 618 33.13 16.37 -21.47
CA LEU A 618 32.78 17.67 -20.88
C LEU A 618 31.82 17.50 -19.71
N ILE A 619 30.75 16.70 -19.84
CA ILE A 619 29.80 16.46 -18.77
C ILE A 619 30.52 15.87 -17.54
N ARG A 620 31.41 14.90 -17.73
CA ARG A 620 32.17 14.27 -16.64
C ARG A 620 33.10 15.24 -15.88
N ARG A 621 33.58 16.28 -16.51
CA ARG A 621 34.35 17.34 -15.83
C ARG A 621 33.52 18.15 -14.85
N TYR A 622 32.24 18.33 -15.16
CA TYR A 622 31.29 19.05 -14.32
C TYR A 622 30.60 18.12 -13.31
N PHE A 623 30.37 16.85 -13.66
CA PHE A 623 29.60 15.89 -12.90
C PHE A 623 30.38 14.58 -12.79
N GLY A 624 31.35 14.55 -11.90
CA GLY A 624 32.26 13.41 -11.70
C GLY A 624 32.30 12.91 -10.25
N ARG A 625 31.33 13.28 -9.40
CA ARG A 625 31.24 12.72 -8.06
C ARG A 625 30.90 11.22 -8.16
N LYS A 626 31.32 10.43 -7.18
CA LYS A 626 31.10 8.97 -7.16
C LYS A 626 29.62 8.57 -7.27
N LEU A 627 28.72 9.45 -6.84
CA LEU A 627 27.27 9.23 -6.87
C LEU A 627 26.61 9.81 -8.13
N ASP A 628 27.29 10.66 -8.89
CA ASP A 628 26.76 11.21 -10.14
C ASP A 628 26.72 10.10 -11.18
N LEU A 629 25.60 9.94 -11.84
CA LEU A 629 25.44 8.96 -12.91
C LEU A 629 25.13 9.66 -14.21
N LEU A 630 26.00 9.50 -15.19
CA LEU A 630 25.81 9.93 -16.57
C LEU A 630 25.53 8.72 -17.44
N ALA A 631 24.37 8.67 -18.06
CA ALA A 631 24.03 7.63 -19.02
C ALA A 631 23.59 8.22 -20.36
N ARG A 632 23.87 7.49 -21.44
CA ARG A 632 23.29 7.74 -22.74
C ARG A 632 21.91 7.12 -22.77
N TYR A 633 20.90 7.97 -22.92
CA TYR A 633 19.51 7.55 -22.86
C TYR A 633 19.00 7.06 -24.21
N GLY A 634 19.45 7.70 -25.30
CA GLY A 634 19.18 7.30 -26.68
C GLY A 634 19.84 8.26 -27.65
N GLY A 635 20.24 7.83 -28.82
CA GLY A 635 20.77 8.70 -29.87
C GLY A 635 21.74 9.79 -29.39
N GLU A 636 21.27 11.03 -29.40
CA GLU A 636 21.95 12.24 -28.91
C GLU A 636 21.53 12.66 -27.51
N GLU A 637 20.71 11.87 -26.82
CA GLU A 637 20.16 12.20 -25.53
C GLU A 637 20.98 11.57 -24.40
N PHE A 638 21.26 12.35 -23.39
CA PHE A 638 21.93 11.93 -22.17
C PHE A 638 21.07 12.23 -20.96
N VAL A 639 21.09 11.33 -20.00
CA VAL A 639 20.47 11.51 -18.70
C VAL A 639 21.55 11.63 -17.62
N LEU A 640 21.39 12.60 -16.75
CA LEU A 640 22.25 12.83 -15.62
C LEU A 640 21.43 12.72 -14.34
N LEU A 641 21.79 11.78 -13.51
CA LEU A 641 21.17 11.56 -12.21
C LEU A 641 22.13 11.98 -11.11
N LEU A 642 21.70 12.94 -10.30
CA LEU A 642 22.53 13.61 -9.32
C LEU A 642 21.89 13.49 -7.93
N PRO A 643 22.25 12.47 -7.15
CA PRO A 643 21.81 12.34 -5.78
C PRO A 643 22.45 13.38 -4.87
N GLN A 644 21.80 13.68 -3.74
CA GLN A 644 22.28 14.62 -2.72
C GLN A 644 22.64 16.00 -3.29
N SER A 645 21.75 16.55 -4.10
CA SER A 645 21.99 17.75 -4.87
C SER A 645 21.29 18.97 -4.27
N ASP A 646 22.01 20.08 -4.20
CA ASP A 646 21.42 21.42 -3.99
C ASP A 646 20.90 21.95 -5.31
N ALA A 647 19.68 22.49 -5.30
CA ALA A 647 19.01 22.94 -6.52
C ALA A 647 19.77 24.04 -7.24
N ASP A 648 20.22 25.05 -6.48
CA ASP A 648 20.91 26.21 -7.07
C ASP A 648 22.29 25.81 -7.57
N GLU A 649 22.98 24.90 -6.87
CA GLU A 649 24.26 24.37 -7.31
C GLU A 649 24.13 23.59 -8.62
N VAL A 650 23.15 22.68 -8.71
CA VAL A 650 22.90 21.90 -9.92
C VAL A 650 22.58 22.80 -11.10
N LEU A 651 21.71 23.77 -10.93
CA LEU A 651 21.33 24.72 -11.98
C LEU A 651 22.53 25.54 -12.46
N ARG A 652 23.35 26.07 -11.53
CA ARG A 652 24.57 26.80 -11.88
C ARG A 652 25.55 25.90 -12.66
N ARG A 653 25.74 24.66 -12.22
CA ARG A 653 26.68 23.71 -12.87
C ARG A 653 26.18 23.29 -14.26
N LEU A 654 24.88 23.04 -14.42
CA LEU A 654 24.27 22.73 -15.72
C LEU A 654 24.34 23.93 -16.68
N GLU A 655 24.06 25.14 -16.18
CA GLU A 655 24.19 26.36 -16.97
C GLU A 655 25.66 26.64 -17.36
N SER A 656 26.62 26.38 -16.45
CA SER A 656 28.02 26.50 -16.78
C SER A 656 28.47 25.44 -17.80
N LEU A 657 27.99 24.20 -17.67
CA LEU A 657 28.20 23.15 -18.69
C LEU A 657 27.67 23.59 -20.05
N ARG A 658 26.42 24.06 -20.12
CA ARG A 658 25.79 24.51 -21.37
C ARG A 658 26.61 25.60 -22.04
N ARG A 659 27.05 26.60 -21.27
CA ARG A 659 27.90 27.68 -21.82
C ARG A 659 29.24 27.18 -22.31
N THR A 660 29.86 26.28 -21.56
CA THR A 660 31.15 25.68 -21.94
C THR A 660 31.01 24.88 -23.21
N VAL A 661 29.95 24.08 -23.36
CA VAL A 661 29.69 23.31 -24.57
C VAL A 661 29.51 24.25 -25.78
N ALA A 662 28.72 25.33 -25.60
CA ALA A 662 28.50 26.31 -26.69
C ALA A 662 29.75 27.11 -27.08
N GLN A 663 30.76 27.19 -26.21
CA GLN A 663 32.02 27.93 -26.42
C GLN A 663 33.22 27.06 -26.76
N SER A 664 33.09 25.75 -26.61
CA SER A 664 34.18 24.79 -26.87
C SER A 664 33.99 24.13 -28.23
N ALA A 665 35.03 24.06 -29.01
CA ALA A 665 35.02 23.20 -30.19
C ALA A 665 34.93 21.74 -29.74
N VAL A 666 33.87 21.05 -30.11
CA VAL A 666 33.60 19.66 -29.69
C VAL A 666 34.09 18.65 -30.70
N SER A 667 34.30 19.07 -31.94
CA SER A 667 34.91 18.27 -33.00
C SER A 667 35.49 19.22 -34.07
N GLU A 668 36.06 18.67 -35.11
CA GLU A 668 36.48 19.41 -36.29
C GLU A 668 35.64 18.95 -37.49
N SER A 669 35.31 19.87 -38.39
CA SER A 669 34.66 19.53 -39.65
C SER A 669 35.62 18.76 -40.57
N ALA A 670 35.13 18.19 -41.66
CA ALA A 670 35.97 17.53 -42.65
C ALA A 670 37.04 18.46 -43.27
N ASP A 671 36.82 19.78 -43.22
CA ASP A 671 37.73 20.81 -43.71
C ASP A 671 38.68 21.34 -42.62
N GLY A 672 38.68 20.75 -41.42
CA GLY A 672 39.56 21.14 -40.28
C GLY A 672 39.07 22.35 -39.49
N GLU A 673 37.88 22.87 -39.76
CA GLU A 673 37.31 23.98 -39.03
C GLU A 673 36.68 23.51 -37.68
N PRO A 674 36.85 24.24 -36.61
CA PRO A 674 36.29 23.85 -35.30
C PRO A 674 34.78 23.83 -35.30
N LEU A 675 34.19 22.69 -34.92
CA LEU A 675 32.74 22.49 -34.85
C LEU A 675 32.23 22.78 -33.44
N TYR A 676 31.30 23.70 -33.32
CA TYR A 676 30.62 24.07 -32.11
C TYR A 676 29.22 23.48 -32.07
N ILE A 677 28.82 22.95 -30.94
CA ILE A 677 27.47 22.44 -30.71
C ILE A 677 26.82 23.22 -29.56
N THR A 678 25.51 23.18 -29.55
CA THR A 678 24.75 23.60 -28.39
C THR A 678 23.94 22.45 -27.80
N ILE A 679 23.57 22.58 -26.55
CA ILE A 679 22.76 21.60 -25.87
C ILE A 679 21.56 22.28 -25.24
N SER A 680 20.41 21.60 -25.32
CA SER A 680 19.23 21.94 -24.52
C SER A 680 19.17 21.02 -23.32
N ILE A 681 18.81 21.58 -22.18
CA ILE A 681 18.78 20.87 -20.92
C ILE A 681 17.43 21.07 -20.25
N GLY A 682 16.78 19.98 -19.90
CA GLY A 682 15.62 19.98 -19.05
C GLY A 682 15.96 19.32 -17.71
N VAL A 683 15.69 19.98 -16.60
CA VAL A 683 16.06 19.48 -15.29
C VAL A 683 14.92 19.52 -14.30
N LEU A 684 14.75 18.43 -13.58
CA LEU A 684 13.93 18.35 -12.38
C LEU A 684 14.84 18.24 -11.16
N VAL A 685 14.66 19.12 -10.19
CA VAL A 685 15.32 19.04 -8.88
C VAL A 685 14.27 19.13 -7.80
N THR A 686 14.03 18.02 -7.12
CA THR A 686 12.94 17.94 -6.14
C THR A 686 13.27 16.92 -5.03
N HIS A 687 12.38 16.79 -4.05
CA HIS A 687 12.46 15.75 -3.04
C HIS A 687 12.17 14.36 -3.64
N PRO A 688 12.83 13.29 -3.15
CA PRO A 688 12.67 11.94 -3.70
C PRO A 688 11.27 11.33 -3.49
N GLN A 689 10.41 11.98 -2.69
CA GLN A 689 8.99 11.65 -2.51
C GLN A 689 8.09 12.17 -3.65
N TYR A 690 8.60 13.01 -4.55
CA TYR A 690 7.88 13.50 -5.72
C TYR A 690 7.14 12.39 -6.47
N SER A 691 7.83 11.33 -6.80
CA SER A 691 7.23 10.10 -7.31
C SER A 691 8.14 8.89 -7.06
N SER A 692 7.54 7.72 -6.86
CA SER A 692 8.23 6.43 -6.86
C SER A 692 8.49 5.90 -8.27
N GLN A 693 7.83 6.46 -9.28
CA GLN A 693 7.96 6.04 -10.68
C GLN A 693 9.04 6.86 -11.38
N GLN A 694 10.01 6.18 -11.96
CA GLN A 694 11.06 6.79 -12.78
C GLN A 694 10.48 7.58 -13.95
N SER A 695 9.37 7.09 -14.53
CA SER A 695 8.67 7.72 -15.66
C SER A 695 8.24 9.15 -15.36
N ASP A 696 7.79 9.42 -14.13
CA ASP A 696 7.30 10.75 -13.78
C ASP A 696 8.44 11.77 -13.70
N TRP A 697 9.60 11.32 -13.22
CA TRP A 697 10.82 12.12 -13.18
C TRP A 697 11.33 12.43 -14.59
N LEU A 698 11.33 11.41 -15.45
CA LEU A 698 11.72 11.59 -16.84
C LEU A 698 10.73 12.49 -17.58
N MET A 699 9.43 12.31 -17.38
CA MET A 699 8.40 13.13 -18.02
C MET A 699 8.50 14.61 -17.60
N ALA A 700 8.76 14.89 -16.34
CA ALA A 700 8.94 16.27 -15.86
C ALA A 700 10.22 16.91 -16.46
N ALA A 701 11.32 16.18 -16.49
CA ALA A 701 12.56 16.65 -17.09
C ALA A 701 12.44 16.80 -18.62
N ASP A 702 11.71 15.89 -19.29
CA ASP A 702 11.45 15.95 -20.73
C ASP A 702 10.56 17.15 -21.08
N GLY A 703 9.51 17.40 -20.28
CA GLY A 703 8.69 18.59 -20.43
C GLY A 703 9.52 19.89 -20.36
N ALA A 704 10.47 19.96 -19.44
CA ALA A 704 11.40 21.08 -19.33
C ALA A 704 12.39 21.11 -20.54
N LEU A 705 12.86 19.95 -20.98
CA LEU A 705 13.70 19.85 -22.17
C LEU A 705 12.96 20.31 -23.43
N TYR A 706 11.69 19.91 -23.55
CA TYR A 706 10.83 20.39 -24.65
C TYR A 706 10.66 21.92 -24.61
N GLN A 707 10.47 22.52 -23.42
CA GLN A 707 10.45 23.97 -23.29
C GLN A 707 11.79 24.62 -23.68
N ALA A 708 12.89 23.98 -23.32
CA ALA A 708 14.21 24.45 -23.76
C ALA A 708 14.34 24.42 -25.28
N LYS A 709 13.92 23.35 -25.93
CA LYS A 709 13.95 23.21 -27.40
C LYS A 709 13.00 24.18 -28.11
N SER A 710 11.74 24.28 -27.62
CA SER A 710 10.72 25.15 -28.22
C SER A 710 10.99 26.64 -27.99
N GLY A 711 11.60 27.00 -26.87
CA GLY A 711 11.98 28.35 -26.51
C GLY A 711 13.16 28.93 -27.34
N GLY A 712 13.76 28.16 -28.26
CA GLY A 712 14.87 28.60 -29.11
C GLY A 712 16.19 27.87 -28.85
N ARG A 713 16.15 26.75 -28.16
CA ARG A 713 17.31 25.87 -27.89
C ARG A 713 18.43 26.55 -27.09
N ASN A 714 19.56 25.86 -26.98
CA ASN A 714 20.74 26.34 -26.24
C ASN A 714 20.40 27.00 -24.90
N ARG A 715 19.62 26.31 -24.10
CA ARG A 715 19.16 26.81 -22.79
C ARG A 715 18.88 25.69 -21.81
N LEU A 716 18.81 26.08 -20.57
CA LEU A 716 18.40 25.26 -19.45
C LEU A 716 16.98 25.67 -19.05
N CYS A 717 16.08 24.70 -18.98
CA CYS A 717 14.77 24.88 -18.37
C CYS A 717 14.62 23.95 -17.18
N ARG A 718 13.96 24.47 -16.14
CA ARG A 718 13.65 23.71 -14.93
C ARG A 718 12.18 23.30 -14.98
N ALA A 719 11.90 22.05 -14.65
CA ALA A 719 10.54 21.61 -14.42
C ALA A 719 9.96 22.29 -13.18
N GLU A 720 8.77 22.85 -13.30
CA GLU A 720 8.04 23.41 -12.17
C GLU A 720 7.47 22.24 -11.35
N THR A 721 7.76 22.24 -10.06
CA THR A 721 7.14 21.35 -9.08
C THR A 721 6.43 22.21 -8.07
N ASP A 722 5.21 21.86 -7.68
CA ASP A 722 4.45 22.50 -6.58
C ASP A 722 5.14 22.22 -5.22
N ASP A 723 6.36 22.69 -5.07
CA ASP A 723 7.19 22.55 -3.86
C ASP A 723 6.87 23.69 -2.85
N GLN A 724 5.57 23.84 -2.50
CA GLN A 724 5.11 24.63 -1.35
C GLN A 724 4.60 23.72 -0.23
N SER A 725 5.36 22.75 0.19
CA SER A 725 5.18 22.10 1.48
C SER A 725 6.25 22.66 2.44
N GLN A 726 5.77 23.51 3.34
CA GLN A 726 6.52 24.06 4.47
C GLN A 726 7.20 22.95 5.30
N PRO A 727 8.35 23.22 5.93
CA PRO A 727 8.97 22.31 6.86
C PRO A 727 8.05 22.10 8.06
N ILE A 728 7.77 20.84 8.38
CA ILE A 728 7.11 20.47 9.63
C ILE A 728 8.06 20.86 10.75
N GLN A 729 7.61 21.83 11.56
CA GLN A 729 8.26 22.20 12.81
C GLN A 729 8.25 21.01 13.76
N ASP A 730 9.38 20.78 14.37
CA ASP A 730 9.62 19.92 15.53
C ASP A 730 8.51 20.08 16.57
N ILE A 731 7.93 18.98 17.00
CA ILE A 731 7.29 18.87 18.31
C ILE A 731 8.07 17.84 19.11
N VAL A 732 8.64 18.34 20.18
CA VAL A 732 9.34 17.67 21.29
C VAL A 732 8.55 16.49 21.87
#